data_f15c647cf716b06b1052112a19aa649e
#
_entry.id   f15c647cf716b06b1052112a19aa649e
#
_cell.length_a   1.000
_cell.length_b   1.000
_cell.length_c   1.000
_cell.angle_alpha   90.00
_cell.angle_beta   90.00
_cell.angle_gamma   90.00
#
_symmetry.space_group_name_H-M   'P 1'
#
loop_
_entity.id
_entity.type
_entity.pdbx_description
1 polymer ?
#
loop_
_entity_poly.entity_id
_entity_poly.type
_entity_poly.pdbx_seq_one_letter_code
_entity_poly.pdbx_strand_id
1 'polypeptide(L)'
;MEKSWFNKTSQEVEQELKTDCQNGLSSNQVQENMKKYGLNELQEKKKDSLLKKFLEQFKDFSIIVLIIAAIVSGVVGVAQGEGFTDTIIILIVVILNAVIGVAQESKAEKSLEALKKLSSHASKVIRNGKEQVIPARELVPGDLVIIETGDYIAADLRIIEAVNLKSQEASLTGESVPVEKITEKIDGNEIGIGDRKNMLFSSSLITYGRGKAIVVNTGMNTEVGKIAGMLDNAEKQETPLQQKLNDLGKTLGIACLAICAVIFVIGLLQGKEIIDMFMTAVSLAVAVIPEGLVAVSTIVLAIGVQKMVKKHAIVKKLPAVETLGSSTVICSDKTGTLTQNKMTVEKVFCDDELQDVKKVNTTEDFKKLVYNCMLCNDSRLLEDGQLAGDPTETALVDMAFKLDYEQSIYRENPRVEEVPFDSERKLMTTVNKKNGKYIVYTKGGVDELLKCCNSFLYKGEVRTSINNYAKWIRENNEKMAKDALRVLAFAYKELDHMPSKAEMKTIESDLTFIGMVGMIDPPRIEAKKAVEKCKKAGIKTVMITGDHKVTAVAIAKKLGILKDESEALTGTELEKMTDEELTKNVRKYSVYARVSPEHKVRIVKAWQENGEVVAMTGDGVNDSPALKTADIGCAMGKVGTEVAKEAADVILTDDNFATIVSAVEEGRRIYDNILKVIQFLLSCNVGEVIVLLLATLFAPQIGQWFGISDITMIQVLLPIHILWINLVTDTFPALALAFDPANKDIMDRKPVKRNEGIFTKGRTFRIIYQGLMIGLLTLSAYLIGLGTTHTAIDGLTLEQTKIEVGQTMAFIVLAFSELIHVFNIRDNKNSIFKTGILGNGVLILAILASALLMVVILFIPQLRTIFSIPILPSDNIIETIVLVLSPIVIVEIMKLFKVNTTRDE
;
A
#
# COMPACT_ATOMS: atom_id res chain seq x y z
N MET A 1 -1.96 -38.74 -22.80
CA MET A 1 -0.50 -38.58 -22.67
C MET A 1 -0.21 -37.11 -22.60
N GLU A 2 0.43 -36.64 -21.54
CA GLU A 2 0.87 -35.27 -21.38
C GLU A 2 1.88 -34.92 -22.48
N LYS A 3 1.73 -33.77 -23.13
CA LYS A 3 2.63 -33.38 -24.21
C LYS A 3 3.96 -32.92 -23.62
N SER A 4 5.04 -33.64 -23.91
CA SER A 4 6.39 -33.29 -23.47
C SER A 4 6.99 -32.28 -24.46
N TRP A 5 7.00 -31.00 -24.15
CA TRP A 5 7.48 -29.95 -25.03
C TRP A 5 9.01 -29.84 -25.10
N PHE A 6 9.71 -30.28 -24.06
CA PHE A 6 11.19 -30.27 -23.99
C PHE A 6 11.87 -31.24 -24.95
N ASN A 7 11.17 -32.28 -25.38
CA ASN A 7 11.71 -33.27 -26.33
C ASN A 7 11.39 -32.99 -27.80
N LYS A 8 10.84 -31.79 -28.08
CA LYS A 8 10.52 -31.29 -29.41
C LYS A 8 11.52 -30.21 -29.86
N THR A 9 11.82 -30.21 -31.16
CA THR A 9 12.56 -29.11 -31.79
C THR A 9 11.70 -27.85 -31.87
N SER A 10 12.32 -26.70 -32.03
CA SER A 10 11.60 -25.41 -32.20
C SER A 10 10.62 -25.47 -33.36
N GLN A 11 10.98 -26.11 -34.47
CA GLN A 11 10.14 -26.29 -35.66
C GLN A 11 8.91 -27.18 -35.40
N GLU A 12 9.07 -28.24 -34.64
CA GLU A 12 7.93 -29.10 -34.27
C GLU A 12 6.94 -28.37 -33.37
N VAL A 13 7.44 -27.54 -32.44
CA VAL A 13 6.60 -26.74 -31.57
C VAL A 13 5.85 -25.64 -32.36
N GLU A 14 6.54 -24.99 -33.31
CA GLU A 14 5.97 -23.99 -34.21
C GLU A 14 4.82 -24.58 -35.06
N GLN A 15 5.04 -25.74 -35.65
CA GLN A 15 4.02 -26.43 -36.45
C GLN A 15 2.81 -26.88 -35.62
N GLU A 16 3.04 -27.45 -34.43
CA GLU A 16 1.98 -27.98 -33.59
C GLU A 16 1.09 -26.86 -33.00
N LEU A 17 1.69 -25.71 -32.63
CA LEU A 17 0.97 -24.55 -32.12
C LEU A 17 0.52 -23.60 -33.21
N LYS A 18 0.86 -23.87 -34.49
CA LYS A 18 0.52 -23.07 -35.66
C LYS A 18 0.92 -21.60 -35.50
N THR A 19 2.10 -21.38 -34.91
CA THR A 19 2.67 -20.03 -34.71
C THR A 19 3.78 -19.77 -35.72
N ASP A 20 4.20 -18.52 -35.86
CA ASP A 20 5.32 -18.08 -36.71
C ASP A 20 6.41 -17.52 -35.78
N CYS A 21 7.63 -18.09 -35.85
CA CYS A 21 8.77 -17.66 -35.04
C CYS A 21 9.27 -16.23 -35.35
N GLN A 22 8.83 -15.60 -36.42
CA GLN A 22 9.20 -14.23 -36.80
C GLN A 22 8.05 -13.24 -36.53
N ASN A 23 6.82 -13.60 -36.94
CA ASN A 23 5.67 -12.71 -36.92
C ASN A 23 4.73 -12.96 -35.73
N GLY A 24 4.87 -14.08 -35.02
CA GLY A 24 3.97 -14.49 -33.95
C GLY A 24 2.56 -14.83 -34.45
N LEU A 25 1.61 -14.93 -33.54
CA LEU A 25 0.21 -15.23 -33.84
C LEU A 25 -0.50 -14.02 -34.50
N SER A 26 -1.41 -14.31 -35.42
CA SER A 26 -2.37 -13.31 -35.93
C SER A 26 -3.48 -13.04 -34.89
N SER A 27 -4.14 -11.88 -35.00
CA SER A 27 -5.24 -11.48 -34.09
C SER A 27 -6.39 -12.51 -34.06
N ASN A 28 -6.68 -13.15 -35.20
CA ASN A 28 -7.72 -14.19 -35.28
C ASN A 28 -7.29 -15.45 -34.50
N GLN A 29 -6.05 -15.89 -34.65
CA GLN A 29 -5.51 -17.07 -33.92
C GLN A 29 -5.48 -16.81 -32.42
N VAL A 30 -5.12 -15.58 -31.98
CA VAL A 30 -5.17 -15.18 -30.56
C VAL A 30 -6.58 -15.32 -30.01
N GLN A 31 -7.60 -14.83 -30.72
CA GLN A 31 -8.99 -14.93 -30.29
C GLN A 31 -9.48 -16.40 -30.24
N GLU A 32 -9.11 -17.22 -31.21
CA GLU A 32 -9.43 -18.65 -31.21
C GLU A 32 -8.76 -19.38 -30.03
N ASN A 33 -7.48 -19.12 -29.81
CA ASN A 33 -6.73 -19.73 -28.71
C ASN A 33 -7.26 -19.26 -27.35
N MET A 34 -7.64 -17.98 -27.22
CA MET A 34 -8.24 -17.45 -25.98
C MET A 34 -9.60 -18.11 -25.68
N LYS A 35 -10.41 -18.36 -26.72
CA LYS A 35 -11.68 -19.11 -26.56
C LYS A 35 -11.45 -20.58 -26.19
N LYS A 36 -10.38 -21.18 -26.72
CA LYS A 36 -10.07 -22.61 -26.52
C LYS A 36 -9.41 -22.90 -25.18
N TYR A 37 -8.43 -22.07 -24.75
CA TYR A 37 -7.61 -22.33 -23.59
C TYR A 37 -7.98 -21.43 -22.39
N GLY A 38 -8.78 -20.38 -22.60
CA GLY A 38 -9.11 -19.40 -21.58
C GLY A 38 -8.00 -18.38 -21.31
N LEU A 39 -8.14 -17.64 -20.23
CA LEU A 39 -7.13 -16.72 -19.75
C LEU A 39 -6.00 -17.47 -19.03
N ASN A 40 -4.80 -16.92 -19.07
CA ASN A 40 -3.65 -17.43 -18.35
C ASN A 40 -3.73 -17.04 -16.86
N GLU A 41 -4.64 -17.72 -16.15
CA GLU A 41 -4.90 -17.50 -14.72
C GLU A 41 -5.02 -18.85 -14.01
N LEU A 42 -4.55 -18.93 -12.78
CA LEU A 42 -4.82 -20.08 -11.92
C LEU A 42 -6.31 -20.04 -11.53
N GLN A 43 -6.96 -21.21 -11.58
CA GLN A 43 -8.36 -21.29 -11.14
C GLN A 43 -8.47 -20.90 -9.68
N GLU A 44 -9.18 -19.82 -9.41
CA GLU A 44 -9.57 -19.51 -8.04
C GLU A 44 -10.58 -20.55 -7.55
N LYS A 45 -10.55 -20.83 -6.24
CA LYS A 45 -11.58 -21.66 -5.60
C LYS A 45 -12.96 -21.15 -6.03
N LYS A 46 -13.86 -22.06 -6.40
CA LYS A 46 -15.27 -21.71 -6.66
C LYS A 46 -15.78 -20.91 -5.48
N LYS A 47 -16.28 -19.72 -5.74
CA LYS A 47 -16.88 -18.86 -4.70
C LYS A 47 -17.96 -19.65 -3.99
N ASP A 48 -17.93 -19.62 -2.69
CA ASP A 48 -18.99 -20.20 -1.88
C ASP A 48 -20.34 -19.55 -2.24
N SER A 49 -21.37 -20.37 -2.43
CA SER A 49 -22.69 -19.87 -2.74
C SER A 49 -23.21 -19.02 -1.57
N LEU A 50 -24.06 -18.04 -1.85
CA LEU A 50 -24.67 -17.22 -0.80
C LEU A 50 -25.38 -18.08 0.25
N LEU A 51 -25.97 -19.19 -0.17
CA LEU A 51 -26.62 -20.15 0.74
C LEU A 51 -25.60 -20.84 1.66
N LYS A 52 -24.42 -21.24 1.12
CA LYS A 52 -23.36 -21.85 1.95
C LYS A 52 -22.84 -20.86 2.98
N LYS A 53 -22.57 -19.60 2.57
CA LYS A 53 -22.14 -18.53 3.48
C LYS A 53 -23.19 -18.25 4.55
N PHE A 54 -24.48 -18.26 4.18
CA PHE A 54 -25.57 -18.10 5.12
C PHE A 54 -25.58 -19.21 6.16
N LEU A 55 -25.42 -20.47 5.75
CA LEU A 55 -25.32 -21.61 6.66
C LEU A 55 -24.05 -21.59 7.52
N GLU A 56 -22.95 -21.04 7.00
CA GLU A 56 -21.71 -20.89 7.75
C GLU A 56 -21.82 -19.85 8.89
N GLN A 57 -22.67 -18.83 8.76
CA GLN A 57 -22.94 -17.89 9.84
C GLN A 57 -23.52 -18.59 11.10
N PHE A 58 -24.27 -19.70 10.94
CA PHE A 58 -24.78 -20.46 12.06
C PHE A 58 -23.73 -21.24 12.88
N LYS A 59 -22.46 -21.20 12.46
CA LYS A 59 -21.32 -21.70 13.24
C LYS A 59 -20.71 -20.64 14.17
N ASP A 60 -21.14 -19.39 14.01
CA ASP A 60 -20.70 -18.30 14.87
C ASP A 60 -21.15 -18.54 16.32
N PHE A 61 -20.26 -18.26 17.27
CA PHE A 61 -20.51 -18.51 18.69
C PHE A 61 -21.74 -17.75 19.21
N SER A 62 -21.89 -16.49 18.80
CA SER A 62 -23.02 -15.64 19.20
C SER A 62 -24.34 -16.21 18.70
N ILE A 63 -24.39 -16.64 17.44
CA ILE A 63 -25.61 -17.24 16.83
C ILE A 63 -25.92 -18.58 17.49
N ILE A 64 -24.94 -19.40 17.84
CA ILE A 64 -25.16 -20.66 18.58
C ILE A 64 -25.78 -20.37 19.94
N VAL A 65 -25.28 -19.37 20.66
CA VAL A 65 -25.83 -18.95 21.96
C VAL A 65 -27.29 -18.49 21.81
N LEU A 66 -27.59 -17.67 20.77
CA LEU A 66 -28.97 -17.24 20.49
C LEU A 66 -29.90 -18.40 20.11
N ILE A 67 -29.42 -19.39 19.36
CA ILE A 67 -30.24 -20.58 19.05
C ILE A 67 -30.56 -21.39 20.33
N ILE A 68 -29.56 -21.54 21.21
CA ILE A 68 -29.78 -22.20 22.51
C ILE A 68 -30.81 -21.40 23.31
N ALA A 69 -30.71 -20.09 23.36
CA ALA A 69 -31.69 -19.23 24.02
C ALA A 69 -33.09 -19.38 23.41
N ALA A 70 -33.22 -19.41 22.09
CA ALA A 70 -34.48 -19.62 21.40
C ALA A 70 -35.11 -20.97 21.79
N ILE A 71 -34.31 -22.03 21.85
CA ILE A 71 -34.80 -23.37 22.26
C ILE A 71 -35.27 -23.35 23.71
N VAL A 72 -34.50 -22.78 24.63
CA VAL A 72 -34.87 -22.68 26.06
C VAL A 72 -36.13 -21.84 26.22
N SER A 73 -36.17 -20.65 25.56
CA SER A 73 -37.37 -19.78 25.58
C SER A 73 -38.61 -20.51 25.08
N GLY A 74 -38.50 -21.32 23.99
CA GLY A 74 -39.62 -22.09 23.47
C GLY A 74 -40.10 -23.19 24.41
N VAL A 75 -39.17 -23.89 25.06
CA VAL A 75 -39.53 -24.93 26.06
C VAL A 75 -40.24 -24.30 27.26
N VAL A 76 -39.76 -23.16 27.73
CA VAL A 76 -40.32 -22.43 28.87
C VAL A 76 -41.68 -21.83 28.53
N GLY A 77 -41.80 -21.14 27.36
CA GLY A 77 -43.05 -20.53 26.93
C GLY A 77 -44.19 -21.56 26.78
N VAL A 78 -43.88 -22.80 26.34
CA VAL A 78 -44.84 -23.89 26.32
C VAL A 78 -45.18 -24.34 27.74
N ALA A 79 -44.22 -24.46 28.64
CA ALA A 79 -44.42 -24.90 30.02
C ALA A 79 -45.24 -23.89 30.85
N GLN A 80 -45.08 -22.60 30.60
CA GLN A 80 -45.77 -21.50 31.27
C GLN A 80 -47.07 -21.08 30.57
N GLY A 81 -47.35 -21.60 29.37
CA GLY A 81 -48.54 -21.26 28.59
C GLY A 81 -48.51 -19.91 27.89
N GLU A 82 -47.31 -19.28 27.77
CA GLU A 82 -47.08 -17.96 27.15
C GLU A 82 -46.88 -18.04 25.64
N GLY A 83 -46.74 -19.25 25.08
CA GLY A 83 -46.59 -19.46 23.64
C GLY A 83 -45.14 -19.33 23.12
N PHE A 84 -44.99 -19.10 21.81
CA PHE A 84 -43.69 -19.06 21.15
C PHE A 84 -43.25 -17.63 20.76
N THR A 85 -43.83 -16.59 21.34
CA THR A 85 -43.61 -15.22 20.89
C THR A 85 -42.14 -14.82 20.97
N ASP A 86 -41.47 -15.02 22.11
CA ASP A 86 -40.09 -14.66 22.33
C ASP A 86 -39.13 -15.52 21.47
N THR A 87 -39.46 -16.81 21.35
CA THR A 87 -38.72 -17.73 20.49
C THR A 87 -38.72 -17.26 19.02
N ILE A 88 -39.89 -16.85 18.52
CA ILE A 88 -40.03 -16.35 17.14
C ILE A 88 -39.23 -15.06 16.97
N ILE A 89 -39.25 -14.15 17.94
CA ILE A 89 -38.48 -12.90 17.91
C ILE A 89 -36.97 -13.19 17.84
N ILE A 90 -36.49 -14.07 18.73
CA ILE A 90 -35.04 -14.43 18.72
C ILE A 90 -34.67 -15.07 17.39
N LEU A 91 -35.46 -15.95 16.82
CA LEU A 91 -35.20 -16.58 15.52
C LEU A 91 -35.18 -15.56 14.36
N ILE A 92 -36.09 -14.57 14.37
CA ILE A 92 -36.09 -13.49 13.38
C ILE A 92 -34.78 -12.71 13.47
N VAL A 93 -34.30 -12.38 14.66
CA VAL A 93 -33.04 -11.68 14.88
C VAL A 93 -31.84 -12.51 14.41
N VAL A 94 -31.83 -13.82 14.72
CA VAL A 94 -30.77 -14.76 14.24
C VAL A 94 -30.70 -14.76 12.72
N ILE A 95 -31.83 -14.82 12.04
CA ILE A 95 -31.93 -14.81 10.58
C ILE A 95 -31.44 -13.45 10.04
N LEU A 96 -31.84 -12.34 10.64
CA LEU A 96 -31.44 -11.00 10.24
C LEU A 96 -29.96 -10.80 10.42
N ASN A 97 -29.38 -11.24 11.54
CA ASN A 97 -27.96 -11.20 11.80
C ASN A 97 -27.17 -12.01 10.77
N ALA A 98 -27.59 -13.23 10.47
CA ALA A 98 -26.97 -14.07 9.44
C ALA A 98 -27.02 -13.41 8.04
N VAL A 99 -28.13 -12.77 7.68
CA VAL A 99 -28.26 -12.04 6.40
C VAL A 99 -27.27 -10.85 6.33
N ILE A 100 -27.19 -10.07 7.40
CA ILE A 100 -26.27 -8.92 7.47
C ILE A 100 -24.81 -9.40 7.45
N GLY A 101 -24.47 -10.46 8.18
CA GLY A 101 -23.16 -11.10 8.16
C GLY A 101 -22.74 -11.51 6.75
N VAL A 102 -23.61 -12.20 6.01
CA VAL A 102 -23.37 -12.56 4.59
C VAL A 102 -23.18 -11.33 3.71
N ALA A 103 -23.97 -10.28 3.91
CA ALA A 103 -23.83 -9.05 3.12
C ALA A 103 -22.50 -8.35 3.37
N GLN A 104 -22.05 -8.28 4.62
CA GLN A 104 -20.74 -7.71 5.01
C GLN A 104 -19.58 -8.54 4.44
N GLU A 105 -19.61 -9.87 4.61
CA GLU A 105 -18.58 -10.77 4.07
C GLU A 105 -18.49 -10.69 2.54
N SER A 106 -19.64 -10.72 1.85
CA SER A 106 -19.68 -10.61 0.38
C SER A 106 -19.15 -9.28 -0.12
N LYS A 107 -19.39 -8.19 0.62
CA LYS A 107 -18.85 -6.86 0.29
C LYS A 107 -17.33 -6.82 0.49
N ALA A 108 -16.81 -7.40 1.57
CA ALA A 108 -15.38 -7.51 1.83
C ALA A 108 -14.68 -8.32 0.74
N GLU A 109 -15.20 -9.48 0.35
CA GLU A 109 -14.64 -10.31 -0.72
C GLU A 109 -14.62 -9.61 -2.08
N LYS A 110 -15.70 -8.94 -2.49
CA LYS A 110 -15.75 -8.17 -3.74
C LYS A 110 -14.69 -7.07 -3.78
N SER A 111 -14.48 -6.41 -2.64
CA SER A 111 -13.45 -5.38 -2.53
C SER A 111 -12.04 -5.95 -2.68
N LEU A 112 -11.78 -7.13 -2.10
CA LEU A 112 -10.51 -7.86 -2.23
C LEU A 112 -10.26 -8.35 -3.66
N GLU A 113 -11.28 -8.87 -4.33
CA GLU A 113 -11.19 -9.33 -5.72
C GLU A 113 -10.84 -8.19 -6.69
N ALA A 114 -11.46 -7.02 -6.49
CA ALA A 114 -11.14 -5.84 -7.29
C ALA A 114 -9.65 -5.43 -7.18
N LEU A 115 -9.03 -5.65 -6.01
CA LEU A 115 -7.61 -5.37 -5.78
C LEU A 115 -6.69 -6.35 -6.52
N LYS A 116 -6.99 -7.65 -6.49
CA LYS A 116 -6.21 -8.67 -7.19
C LYS A 116 -6.10 -8.38 -8.70
N LYS A 117 -7.16 -7.88 -9.32
CA LYS A 117 -7.18 -7.53 -10.76
C LYS A 117 -6.25 -6.37 -11.14
N LEU A 118 -5.85 -5.52 -10.20
CA LEU A 118 -4.97 -4.38 -10.42
C LEU A 118 -3.47 -4.74 -10.41
N SER A 119 -3.11 -5.93 -9.94
CA SER A 119 -1.72 -6.39 -9.77
C SER A 119 -1.33 -7.45 -10.82
N SER A 120 -1.74 -7.32 -12.08
CA SER A 120 -1.35 -8.27 -13.13
C SER A 120 0.01 -7.93 -13.72
N HIS A 121 0.87 -8.95 -13.92
CA HIS A 121 2.14 -8.84 -14.63
C HIS A 121 1.91 -8.49 -16.10
N ALA A 122 2.92 -7.91 -16.74
CA ALA A 122 2.94 -7.67 -18.19
C ALA A 122 3.94 -8.61 -18.87
N SER A 123 3.70 -8.94 -20.14
CA SER A 123 4.61 -9.72 -20.96
C SER A 123 4.79 -9.05 -22.32
N LYS A 124 6.03 -9.06 -22.83
CA LYS A 124 6.37 -8.56 -24.17
C LYS A 124 6.16 -9.69 -25.17
N VAL A 125 5.31 -9.47 -26.16
CA VAL A 125 5.00 -10.47 -27.20
C VAL A 125 5.14 -9.89 -28.59
N ILE A 126 5.39 -10.77 -29.59
CA ILE A 126 5.27 -10.44 -31.00
C ILE A 126 3.95 -11.02 -31.49
N ARG A 127 3.06 -10.16 -31.97
CA ARG A 127 1.79 -10.54 -32.64
C ARG A 127 1.62 -9.71 -33.92
N ASN A 128 1.21 -10.31 -35.02
CA ASN A 128 1.13 -9.67 -36.34
C ASN A 128 2.43 -8.98 -36.78
N GLY A 129 3.59 -9.53 -36.43
CA GLY A 129 4.91 -8.97 -36.75
C GLY A 129 5.28 -7.71 -35.97
N LYS A 130 4.51 -7.34 -34.94
CA LYS A 130 4.77 -6.14 -34.10
C LYS A 130 4.99 -6.55 -32.65
N GLU A 131 5.98 -5.94 -32.03
CA GLU A 131 6.19 -6.04 -30.60
C GLU A 131 5.10 -5.26 -29.85
N GLN A 132 4.55 -5.86 -28.80
CA GLN A 132 3.56 -5.23 -27.95
C GLN A 132 3.66 -5.76 -26.51
N VAL A 133 3.32 -4.94 -25.55
CA VAL A 133 3.23 -5.30 -24.14
C VAL A 133 1.76 -5.60 -23.83
N ILE A 134 1.52 -6.81 -23.32
CA ILE A 134 0.15 -7.25 -22.98
C ILE A 134 0.09 -7.66 -21.51
N PRO A 135 -1.09 -7.61 -20.86
CA PRO A 135 -1.29 -8.24 -19.56
C PRO A 135 -0.97 -9.74 -19.65
N ALA A 136 -0.17 -10.27 -18.71
CA ALA A 136 0.25 -11.68 -18.72
C ALA A 136 -0.92 -12.66 -18.72
N ARG A 137 -2.07 -12.27 -18.18
CA ARG A 137 -3.32 -13.07 -18.22
C ARG A 137 -3.87 -13.29 -19.63
N GLU A 138 -3.45 -12.46 -20.60
CA GLU A 138 -3.89 -12.56 -21.99
C GLU A 138 -2.94 -13.39 -22.87
N LEU A 139 -1.90 -14.01 -22.26
CA LEU A 139 -1.03 -14.96 -22.94
C LEU A 139 -1.83 -16.20 -23.33
N VAL A 140 -1.61 -16.67 -24.56
CA VAL A 140 -2.21 -17.89 -25.09
C VAL A 140 -1.14 -18.84 -25.63
N PRO A 141 -1.35 -20.16 -25.61
CA PRO A 141 -0.45 -21.10 -26.27
C PRO A 141 -0.21 -20.71 -27.74
N GLY A 142 1.05 -20.66 -28.15
CA GLY A 142 1.48 -20.20 -29.46
C GLY A 142 1.97 -18.73 -29.50
N ASP A 143 1.79 -17.94 -28.46
CA ASP A 143 2.37 -16.59 -28.40
C ASP A 143 3.90 -16.64 -28.43
N LEU A 144 4.51 -15.73 -29.18
CA LEU A 144 5.95 -15.52 -29.23
C LEU A 144 6.35 -14.44 -28.21
N VAL A 145 7.03 -14.82 -27.14
CA VAL A 145 7.43 -13.95 -26.05
C VAL A 145 8.89 -13.51 -26.21
N ILE A 146 9.14 -12.21 -26.05
CA ILE A 146 10.50 -11.65 -25.95
C ILE A 146 10.90 -11.67 -24.48
N ILE A 147 12.12 -12.11 -24.21
CA ILE A 147 12.63 -12.35 -22.86
C ILE A 147 13.91 -11.57 -22.66
N GLU A 148 13.97 -10.82 -21.56
CA GLU A 148 15.13 -10.01 -21.17
C GLU A 148 15.44 -10.19 -19.67
N THR A 149 16.66 -9.82 -19.27
CA THR A 149 17.06 -9.81 -17.86
C THR A 149 16.09 -8.98 -17.02
N GLY A 150 15.55 -9.58 -15.96
CA GLY A 150 14.58 -8.93 -15.08
C GLY A 150 13.12 -9.26 -15.39
N ASP A 151 12.86 -10.05 -16.43
CA ASP A 151 11.50 -10.49 -16.76
C ASP A 151 11.05 -11.65 -15.85
N TYR A 152 9.77 -11.59 -15.48
CA TYR A 152 9.06 -12.65 -14.79
C TYR A 152 8.30 -13.50 -15.81
N ILE A 153 8.49 -14.82 -15.76
CA ILE A 153 7.86 -15.75 -16.69
C ILE A 153 6.46 -16.11 -16.17
N ALA A 154 5.45 -15.74 -16.93
CA ALA A 154 4.04 -15.88 -16.50
C ALA A 154 3.34 -17.14 -17.04
N ALA A 155 3.99 -17.91 -17.92
CA ALA A 155 3.47 -19.13 -18.52
C ALA A 155 4.61 -20.11 -18.74
N ASP A 156 4.35 -21.37 -19.08
CA ASP A 156 5.43 -22.29 -19.49
C ASP A 156 5.78 -22.05 -20.96
N LEU A 157 7.07 -21.83 -21.21
CA LEU A 157 7.60 -21.44 -22.51
C LEU A 157 8.63 -22.45 -23.02
N ARG A 158 8.64 -22.69 -24.34
CA ARG A 158 9.71 -23.43 -25.04
C ARG A 158 10.65 -22.41 -25.70
N ILE A 159 11.93 -22.44 -25.31
CA ILE A 159 12.94 -21.48 -25.79
C ILE A 159 13.29 -21.82 -27.26
N ILE A 160 13.29 -20.78 -28.11
CA ILE A 160 13.68 -20.86 -29.52
C ILE A 160 14.94 -20.08 -29.84
N GLU A 161 15.24 -19.03 -29.07
CA GLU A 161 16.45 -18.22 -29.16
C GLU A 161 16.95 -17.89 -27.75
N ALA A 162 18.23 -18.08 -27.48
CA ALA A 162 18.86 -17.79 -26.20
C ALA A 162 20.26 -17.20 -26.40
N VAL A 163 20.55 -16.08 -25.74
CA VAL A 163 21.87 -15.46 -25.70
C VAL A 163 22.26 -15.29 -24.24
N ASN A 164 23.14 -16.16 -23.74
CA ASN A 164 23.57 -16.20 -22.34
C ASN A 164 22.41 -16.21 -21.32
N LEU A 165 21.28 -16.83 -21.69
CA LEU A 165 20.04 -16.80 -20.93
C LEU A 165 20.15 -17.66 -19.66
N LYS A 166 19.87 -17.07 -18.48
CA LYS A 166 19.82 -17.76 -17.19
C LYS A 166 18.52 -17.49 -16.48
N SER A 167 17.90 -18.51 -15.94
CA SER A 167 16.65 -18.48 -15.22
C SER A 167 16.80 -18.98 -13.79
N GLN A 168 16.24 -18.31 -12.82
CA GLN A 168 16.11 -18.75 -11.44
C GLN A 168 14.76 -19.45 -11.27
N GLU A 169 14.79 -20.73 -10.92
CA GLU A 169 13.61 -21.60 -10.85
C GLU A 169 13.39 -22.16 -9.43
N ALA A 170 13.87 -21.44 -8.43
CA ALA A 170 13.82 -21.86 -7.03
C ALA A 170 12.40 -22.18 -6.52
N SER A 171 11.38 -21.55 -7.07
CA SER A 171 9.97 -21.82 -6.74
C SER A 171 9.48 -23.21 -7.13
N LEU A 172 10.14 -23.83 -8.13
CA LEU A 172 9.79 -25.14 -8.67
C LEU A 172 10.80 -26.23 -8.30
N THR A 173 12.10 -25.88 -8.29
CA THR A 173 13.18 -26.86 -8.07
C THR A 173 13.71 -26.84 -6.63
N GLY A 174 13.45 -25.77 -5.87
CA GLY A 174 14.03 -25.54 -4.56
C GLY A 174 15.49 -25.05 -4.59
N GLU A 175 16.12 -24.99 -5.77
CA GLU A 175 17.52 -24.56 -5.92
C GLU A 175 17.62 -23.07 -6.27
N SER A 176 18.42 -22.32 -5.51
CA SER A 176 18.55 -20.86 -5.69
C SER A 176 19.57 -20.47 -6.77
N VAL A 177 20.34 -21.43 -7.30
CA VAL A 177 21.34 -21.14 -8.34
C VAL A 177 20.66 -21.00 -9.71
N PRO A 178 20.93 -19.90 -10.46
CA PRO A 178 20.36 -19.72 -11.79
C PRO A 178 20.81 -20.82 -12.77
N VAL A 179 19.87 -21.38 -13.51
CA VAL A 179 20.07 -22.43 -14.51
C VAL A 179 20.33 -21.78 -15.88
N GLU A 180 21.42 -22.17 -16.52
CA GLU A 180 21.71 -21.76 -17.90
C GLU A 180 20.76 -22.48 -18.87
N LYS A 181 20.17 -21.72 -19.81
CA LYS A 181 19.15 -22.18 -20.74
C LYS A 181 19.70 -22.39 -22.14
N ILE A 182 19.19 -23.40 -22.80
CA ILE A 182 19.59 -23.87 -24.15
C ILE A 182 18.39 -23.89 -25.10
N THR A 183 18.65 -24.04 -26.40
CA THR A 183 17.60 -24.08 -27.43
C THR A 183 17.38 -25.49 -27.98
N GLU A 184 18.36 -26.40 -27.84
CA GLU A 184 18.34 -27.77 -28.37
C GLU A 184 17.25 -28.61 -27.70
N LYS A 185 16.72 -29.57 -28.43
CA LYS A 185 15.80 -30.55 -27.83
C LYS A 185 16.53 -31.46 -26.83
N ILE A 186 15.83 -31.87 -25.82
CA ILE A 186 16.33 -32.79 -24.79
C ILE A 186 15.66 -34.16 -24.98
N ASP A 187 16.45 -35.19 -25.25
CA ASP A 187 15.94 -36.53 -25.46
C ASP A 187 15.64 -37.23 -24.12
N GLY A 188 14.47 -37.80 -24.00
CA GLY A 188 14.01 -38.55 -22.82
C GLY A 188 12.51 -38.37 -22.61
N ASN A 189 11.85 -39.33 -21.93
CA ASN A 189 10.42 -39.27 -21.64
C ASN A 189 10.08 -38.82 -20.21
N GLU A 190 11.01 -39.00 -19.27
CA GLU A 190 10.82 -38.68 -17.84
C GLU A 190 12.01 -37.88 -17.33
N ILE A 191 12.08 -36.56 -17.67
CA ILE A 191 13.15 -35.68 -17.24
C ILE A 191 12.58 -34.76 -16.16
N GLY A 192 13.30 -34.61 -15.03
CA GLY A 192 12.95 -33.71 -13.94
C GLY A 192 12.82 -32.26 -14.40
N ILE A 193 12.00 -31.46 -13.74
CA ILE A 193 11.73 -30.06 -14.12
C ILE A 193 13.03 -29.27 -14.19
N GLY A 194 13.94 -29.40 -13.22
CA GLY A 194 15.23 -28.70 -13.18
C GLY A 194 16.19 -29.02 -14.33
N ASP A 195 16.04 -30.20 -14.97
CA ASP A 195 16.88 -30.64 -16.08
C ASP A 195 16.32 -30.24 -17.46
N ARG A 196 15.10 -29.72 -17.54
CA ARG A 196 14.48 -29.22 -18.77
C ARG A 196 15.02 -27.86 -19.14
N LYS A 197 16.31 -27.76 -19.45
CA LYS A 197 17.05 -26.51 -19.71
C LYS A 197 16.56 -25.74 -20.93
N ASN A 198 15.80 -26.33 -21.83
CA ASN A 198 15.22 -25.71 -23.01
C ASN A 198 13.80 -25.18 -22.79
N MET A 199 13.34 -25.20 -21.54
CA MET A 199 12.04 -24.69 -21.10
C MET A 199 12.26 -23.54 -20.10
N LEU A 200 11.29 -22.63 -20.06
CA LEU A 200 11.09 -21.68 -18.97
C LEU A 200 9.72 -21.92 -18.35
N PHE A 201 9.64 -21.84 -17.07
CA PHE A 201 8.43 -22.19 -16.33
C PHE A 201 7.77 -20.96 -15.72
N SER A 202 6.46 -21.01 -15.61
CA SER A 202 5.70 -19.99 -14.88
C SER A 202 6.28 -19.78 -13.48
N SER A 203 6.28 -18.55 -12.98
CA SER A 203 6.87 -18.15 -11.68
C SER A 203 8.40 -18.23 -11.60
N SER A 204 9.10 -18.40 -12.71
CA SER A 204 10.56 -18.27 -12.78
C SER A 204 11.00 -16.87 -13.21
N LEU A 205 12.28 -16.58 -12.97
CA LEU A 205 12.88 -15.29 -13.06
C LEU A 205 14.07 -15.28 -14.01
N ILE A 206 14.14 -14.34 -14.95
CA ILE A 206 15.32 -14.17 -15.81
C ILE A 206 16.36 -13.30 -15.09
N THR A 207 17.45 -13.93 -14.70
CA THR A 207 18.53 -13.25 -13.97
C THR A 207 19.59 -12.69 -14.89
N TYR A 208 19.75 -13.25 -16.10
CA TYR A 208 20.77 -12.81 -17.06
C TYR A 208 20.42 -13.22 -18.50
N GLY A 209 20.83 -12.39 -19.48
CA GLY A 209 20.72 -12.68 -20.90
C GLY A 209 19.40 -12.25 -21.53
N ARG A 210 19.19 -12.70 -22.76
CA ARG A 210 17.98 -12.42 -23.55
C ARG A 210 17.63 -13.60 -24.46
N GLY A 211 16.37 -13.65 -24.91
CA GLY A 211 15.93 -14.72 -25.83
C GLY A 211 14.52 -14.52 -26.35
N LYS A 212 14.05 -15.50 -27.10
CA LYS A 212 12.65 -15.63 -27.53
C LYS A 212 12.16 -17.03 -27.20
N ALA A 213 10.89 -17.14 -26.83
CA ALA A 213 10.27 -18.42 -26.54
C ALA A 213 8.80 -18.43 -26.95
N ILE A 214 8.27 -19.62 -27.22
CA ILE A 214 6.86 -19.84 -27.55
C ILE A 214 6.12 -20.30 -26.30
N VAL A 215 4.97 -19.70 -26.01
CA VAL A 215 4.06 -20.14 -24.92
C VAL A 215 3.52 -21.53 -25.27
N VAL A 216 3.72 -22.49 -24.38
CA VAL A 216 3.25 -23.86 -24.59
C VAL A 216 2.14 -24.27 -23.65
N ASN A 217 2.16 -23.83 -22.40
CA ASN A 217 1.09 -24.06 -21.42
C ASN A 217 0.75 -22.76 -20.67
N THR A 218 -0.53 -22.62 -20.34
CA THR A 218 -1.08 -21.45 -19.60
C THR A 218 -1.97 -21.90 -18.44
N GLY A 219 -2.11 -21.05 -17.44
CA GLY A 219 -3.00 -21.23 -16.29
C GLY A 219 -2.77 -22.54 -15.55
N MET A 220 -3.83 -23.32 -15.31
CA MET A 220 -3.77 -24.60 -14.60
C MET A 220 -2.96 -25.69 -15.31
N ASN A 221 -2.66 -25.51 -16.61
CA ASN A 221 -1.85 -26.47 -17.37
C ASN A 221 -0.34 -26.22 -17.24
N THR A 222 0.10 -25.13 -16.62
CA THR A 222 1.51 -24.87 -16.28
C THR A 222 1.98 -25.83 -15.16
N GLU A 223 3.29 -26.01 -15.02
CA GLU A 223 3.83 -26.82 -13.91
C GLU A 223 3.42 -26.24 -12.55
N VAL A 224 3.43 -24.92 -12.41
CA VAL A 224 2.92 -24.22 -11.21
C VAL A 224 1.42 -24.44 -11.02
N GLY A 225 0.64 -24.41 -12.11
CA GLY A 225 -0.81 -24.67 -12.08
C GLY A 225 -1.16 -26.08 -11.58
N LYS A 226 -0.37 -27.08 -11.99
CA LYS A 226 -0.52 -28.47 -11.50
C LYS A 226 -0.24 -28.56 -9.99
N ILE A 227 0.82 -27.91 -9.51
CA ILE A 227 1.15 -27.85 -8.07
C ILE A 227 0.04 -27.12 -7.30
N ALA A 228 -0.45 -26.00 -7.83
CA ALA A 228 -1.55 -25.25 -7.21
C ALA A 228 -2.83 -26.10 -7.08
N GLY A 229 -3.14 -26.93 -8.08
CA GLY A 229 -4.26 -27.87 -8.03
C GLY A 229 -4.13 -28.95 -6.94
N MET A 230 -2.91 -29.32 -6.56
CA MET A 230 -2.62 -30.27 -5.46
C MET A 230 -2.68 -29.60 -4.07
N LEU A 231 -2.48 -28.27 -4.00
CA LEU A 231 -2.41 -27.50 -2.76
C LEU A 231 -3.77 -26.84 -2.38
N ASP A 232 -4.89 -27.42 -2.77
CA ASP A 232 -6.26 -26.86 -2.63
C ASP A 232 -6.72 -26.53 -1.17
N ASN A 233 -5.84 -26.74 -0.16
CA ASN A 233 -6.12 -26.55 1.26
C ASN A 233 -5.27 -25.45 1.94
N ALA A 234 -4.61 -24.55 1.21
CA ALA A 234 -3.90 -23.45 1.86
C ALA A 234 -4.90 -22.52 2.53
N GLU A 235 -4.84 -22.45 3.87
CA GLU A 235 -5.63 -21.53 4.69
C GLU A 235 -5.30 -20.07 4.33
N LYS A 236 -6.32 -19.21 4.34
CA LYS A 236 -6.14 -17.75 4.17
C LYS A 236 -5.26 -17.25 5.33
N GLN A 237 -4.10 -16.67 5.03
CA GLN A 237 -3.25 -16.05 6.06
C GLN A 237 -3.95 -14.80 6.62
N GLU A 238 -4.19 -14.80 7.93
CA GLU A 238 -4.73 -13.65 8.65
C GLU A 238 -3.67 -12.55 8.79
N THR A 239 -4.11 -11.29 8.73
CA THR A 239 -3.23 -10.16 9.01
C THR A 239 -2.86 -10.09 10.50
N PRO A 240 -1.72 -9.47 10.88
CA PRO A 240 -1.36 -9.28 12.29
C PRO A 240 -2.47 -8.59 13.10
N LEU A 241 -3.16 -7.63 12.47
CA LEU A 241 -4.31 -6.95 13.09
C LEU A 241 -5.49 -7.92 13.30
N GLN A 242 -5.81 -8.75 12.30
CA GLN A 242 -6.87 -9.76 12.43
C GLN A 242 -6.57 -10.74 13.56
N GLN A 243 -5.31 -11.20 13.67
CA GLN A 243 -4.89 -12.06 14.77
C GLN A 243 -5.08 -11.38 16.14
N LYS A 244 -4.64 -10.11 16.28
CA LYS A 244 -4.85 -9.31 17.50
C LYS A 244 -6.33 -9.11 17.81
N LEU A 245 -7.18 -8.93 16.79
CA LEU A 245 -8.65 -8.80 16.97
C LEU A 245 -9.29 -10.13 17.37
N ASN A 246 -8.84 -11.25 16.80
CA ASN A 246 -9.32 -12.58 17.20
C ASN A 246 -8.93 -12.91 18.66
N ASP A 247 -7.70 -12.58 19.08
CA ASP A 247 -7.26 -12.75 20.46
C ASP A 247 -8.03 -11.83 21.42
N LEU A 248 -8.36 -10.62 20.97
CA LEU A 248 -9.27 -9.73 21.69
C LEU A 248 -10.65 -10.36 21.86
N GLY A 249 -11.25 -10.87 20.80
CA GLY A 249 -12.55 -11.54 20.84
C GLY A 249 -12.58 -12.69 21.83
N LYS A 250 -11.53 -13.53 21.86
CA LYS A 250 -11.37 -14.60 22.86
C LYS A 250 -11.30 -14.06 24.29
N THR A 251 -10.51 -13.02 24.51
CA THR A 251 -10.36 -12.41 25.84
C THR A 251 -11.66 -11.81 26.35
N LEU A 252 -12.36 -11.08 25.47
CA LEU A 252 -13.68 -10.52 25.78
C LEU A 252 -14.71 -11.62 26.03
N GLY A 253 -14.71 -12.70 25.23
CA GLY A 253 -15.59 -13.86 25.46
C GLY A 253 -15.39 -14.51 26.83
N ILE A 254 -14.14 -14.71 27.26
CA ILE A 254 -13.82 -15.25 28.59
C ILE A 254 -14.28 -14.28 29.69
N ALA A 255 -14.00 -12.98 29.55
CA ALA A 255 -14.46 -11.98 30.52
C ALA A 255 -15.99 -11.93 30.60
N CYS A 256 -16.66 -12.04 29.45
CA CYS A 256 -18.11 -12.12 29.37
C CYS A 256 -18.67 -13.33 30.15
N LEU A 257 -18.14 -14.52 29.88
CA LEU A 257 -18.60 -15.73 30.59
C LEU A 257 -18.43 -15.61 32.12
N ALA A 258 -17.33 -14.96 32.56
CA ALA A 258 -17.13 -14.69 33.98
C ALA A 258 -18.17 -13.72 34.53
N ILE A 259 -18.50 -12.64 33.83
CA ILE A 259 -19.56 -11.69 34.23
C ILE A 259 -20.92 -12.34 34.20
N CYS A 260 -21.26 -13.13 33.18
CA CYS A 260 -22.50 -13.91 33.11
C CYS A 260 -22.66 -14.84 34.31
N ALA A 261 -21.59 -15.55 34.68
CA ALA A 261 -21.60 -16.43 35.85
C ALA A 261 -21.83 -15.65 37.15
N VAL A 262 -21.21 -14.48 37.30
CA VAL A 262 -21.43 -13.62 38.48
C VAL A 262 -22.87 -13.13 38.56
N ILE A 263 -23.42 -12.62 37.46
CA ILE A 263 -24.83 -12.14 37.41
C ILE A 263 -25.80 -13.29 37.67
N PHE A 264 -25.56 -14.46 37.09
CA PHE A 264 -26.36 -15.66 37.29
C PHE A 264 -26.39 -16.05 38.77
N VAL A 265 -25.24 -16.12 39.43
CA VAL A 265 -25.13 -16.44 40.86
C VAL A 265 -25.81 -15.38 41.73
N ILE A 266 -25.60 -14.08 41.45
CA ILE A 266 -26.25 -12.99 42.21
C ILE A 266 -27.79 -13.09 42.08
N GLY A 267 -28.31 -13.32 40.87
CA GLY A 267 -29.76 -13.46 40.66
C GLY A 267 -30.37 -14.65 41.43
N LEU A 268 -29.69 -15.79 41.42
CA LEU A 268 -30.10 -16.94 42.21
C LEU A 268 -30.10 -16.64 43.71
N LEU A 269 -29.09 -15.94 44.22
CA LEU A 269 -29.03 -15.52 45.63
C LEU A 269 -30.15 -14.51 45.97
N GLN A 270 -30.64 -13.76 45.01
CA GLN A 270 -31.79 -12.85 45.15
C GLN A 270 -33.13 -13.55 45.04
N GLY A 271 -33.14 -14.86 44.79
CA GLY A 271 -34.38 -15.67 44.68
C GLY A 271 -35.07 -15.61 43.33
N LYS A 272 -34.37 -15.12 42.27
CA LYS A 272 -34.91 -15.13 40.90
C LYS A 272 -34.95 -16.54 40.34
N GLU A 273 -35.86 -16.80 39.40
CA GLU A 273 -35.96 -18.10 38.75
C GLU A 273 -34.71 -18.39 37.89
N ILE A 274 -34.29 -19.67 37.87
CA ILE A 274 -33.12 -20.14 37.14
C ILE A 274 -33.20 -19.77 35.66
N ILE A 275 -34.41 -19.83 35.10
CA ILE A 275 -34.69 -19.60 33.67
C ILE A 275 -34.50 -18.12 33.31
N ASP A 276 -35.07 -17.22 34.14
CA ASP A 276 -34.92 -15.77 33.93
C ASP A 276 -33.47 -15.34 34.03
N MET A 277 -32.73 -15.93 34.97
CA MET A 277 -31.30 -15.67 35.09
C MET A 277 -30.48 -16.23 33.93
N PHE A 278 -30.87 -17.37 33.38
CA PHE A 278 -30.26 -17.90 32.17
C PHE A 278 -30.54 -16.99 30.97
N MET A 279 -31.75 -16.51 30.77
CA MET A 279 -32.10 -15.56 29.70
C MET A 279 -31.34 -14.21 29.84
N THR A 280 -31.22 -13.71 31.07
CA THR A 280 -30.43 -12.52 31.38
C THR A 280 -28.95 -12.74 31.06
N ALA A 281 -28.35 -13.88 31.43
CA ALA A 281 -26.97 -14.23 31.11
C ALA A 281 -26.74 -14.39 29.60
N VAL A 282 -27.69 -14.96 28.89
CA VAL A 282 -27.64 -15.06 27.41
C VAL A 282 -27.67 -13.68 26.77
N SER A 283 -28.58 -12.80 27.21
CA SER A 283 -28.67 -11.43 26.70
C SER A 283 -27.36 -10.66 26.91
N LEU A 284 -26.76 -10.82 28.08
CA LEU A 284 -25.44 -10.23 28.37
C LEU A 284 -24.34 -10.82 27.50
N ALA A 285 -24.34 -12.14 27.28
CA ALA A 285 -23.34 -12.79 26.43
C ALA A 285 -23.37 -12.23 24.99
N VAL A 286 -24.55 -11.93 24.49
CA VAL A 286 -24.73 -11.31 23.16
C VAL A 286 -24.29 -9.85 23.18
N ALA A 287 -24.56 -9.09 24.26
CA ALA A 287 -24.17 -7.68 24.39
C ALA A 287 -22.64 -7.46 24.37
N VAL A 288 -21.86 -8.39 24.92
CA VAL A 288 -20.40 -8.22 25.10
C VAL A 288 -19.60 -8.48 23.84
N ILE A 289 -20.10 -9.33 22.94
CA ILE A 289 -19.36 -9.76 21.74
C ILE A 289 -19.59 -8.73 20.64
N PRO A 290 -18.55 -7.94 20.25
CA PRO A 290 -18.70 -6.98 19.15
C PRO A 290 -18.79 -7.72 17.82
N GLU A 291 -20.02 -8.10 17.46
CA GLU A 291 -20.30 -8.76 16.18
C GLU A 291 -19.84 -7.86 15.02
N GLY A 292 -19.19 -8.44 14.06
CA GLY A 292 -18.73 -7.69 12.87
C GLY A 292 -17.43 -6.90 13.03
N LEU A 293 -16.74 -6.85 14.18
CA LEU A 293 -15.49 -6.11 14.33
C LEU A 293 -14.43 -6.55 13.31
N VAL A 294 -14.27 -7.85 13.07
CA VAL A 294 -13.35 -8.41 12.08
C VAL A 294 -13.80 -8.05 10.65
N ALA A 295 -15.08 -8.15 10.36
CA ALA A 295 -15.66 -7.82 9.06
C ALA A 295 -15.49 -6.31 8.76
N VAL A 296 -15.81 -5.45 9.72
CA VAL A 296 -15.65 -3.99 9.60
C VAL A 296 -14.19 -3.63 9.39
N SER A 297 -13.25 -4.23 10.14
CA SER A 297 -11.82 -3.98 9.97
C SER A 297 -11.32 -4.34 8.56
N THR A 298 -11.79 -5.47 8.02
CA THR A 298 -11.49 -5.89 6.64
C THR A 298 -12.05 -4.91 5.60
N ILE A 299 -13.26 -4.42 5.80
CA ILE A 299 -13.88 -3.40 4.94
C ILE A 299 -13.09 -2.08 5.00
N VAL A 300 -12.66 -1.65 6.19
CA VAL A 300 -11.84 -0.45 6.38
C VAL A 300 -10.53 -0.56 5.61
N LEU A 301 -9.83 -1.70 5.73
CA LEU A 301 -8.61 -1.99 4.98
C LEU A 301 -8.86 -1.95 3.47
N ALA A 302 -9.91 -2.59 2.98
CA ALA A 302 -10.24 -2.63 1.56
C ALA A 302 -10.53 -1.23 0.98
N ILE A 303 -11.29 -0.40 1.71
CA ILE A 303 -11.55 1.00 1.34
C ILE A 303 -10.24 1.80 1.32
N GLY A 304 -9.38 1.56 2.31
CA GLY A 304 -8.08 2.20 2.39
C GLY A 304 -7.20 1.90 1.19
N VAL A 305 -7.10 0.63 0.79
CA VAL A 305 -6.35 0.23 -0.40
C VAL A 305 -6.92 0.88 -1.66
N GLN A 306 -8.24 0.94 -1.84
CA GLN A 306 -8.83 1.66 -2.98
C GLN A 306 -8.42 3.13 -3.04
N LYS A 307 -8.28 3.80 -1.89
CA LYS A 307 -7.79 5.18 -1.82
C LYS A 307 -6.29 5.26 -2.13
N MET A 308 -5.47 4.31 -1.69
CA MET A 308 -4.04 4.23 -2.03
C MET A 308 -3.83 4.06 -3.54
N VAL A 309 -4.62 3.20 -4.19
CA VAL A 309 -4.59 3.04 -5.65
C VAL A 309 -4.89 4.36 -6.39
N LYS A 310 -5.89 5.13 -5.93
CA LYS A 310 -6.17 6.47 -6.49
C LYS A 310 -5.01 7.45 -6.30
N LYS A 311 -4.11 7.20 -5.36
CA LYS A 311 -2.89 7.95 -5.10
C LYS A 311 -1.64 7.27 -5.68
N HIS A 312 -1.80 6.45 -6.71
CA HIS A 312 -0.71 5.77 -7.42
C HIS A 312 0.06 4.70 -6.63
N ALA A 313 -0.47 4.19 -5.51
CA ALA A 313 0.11 3.11 -4.74
C ALA A 313 -0.79 1.86 -4.82
N ILE A 314 -0.38 0.84 -5.59
CA ILE A 314 -1.08 -0.45 -5.67
C ILE A 314 -0.54 -1.35 -4.56
N VAL A 315 -1.39 -1.74 -3.64
CA VAL A 315 -1.05 -2.65 -2.54
C VAL A 315 -1.40 -4.08 -2.93
N LYS A 316 -0.44 -4.98 -2.91
CA LYS A 316 -0.61 -6.41 -3.26
C LYS A 316 -1.15 -7.23 -2.08
N LYS A 317 -0.78 -6.89 -0.86
CA LYS A 317 -1.15 -7.61 0.36
C LYS A 317 -1.77 -6.66 1.38
N LEU A 318 -2.93 -7.02 1.96
CA LEU A 318 -3.62 -6.19 2.96
C LEU A 318 -2.76 -5.83 4.19
N PRO A 319 -1.93 -6.76 4.76
CA PRO A 319 -1.08 -6.44 5.89
C PRO A 319 -0.12 -5.26 5.63
N ALA A 320 0.29 -5.08 4.37
CA ALA A 320 1.19 -4.00 3.98
C ALA A 320 0.64 -2.59 4.28
N VAL A 321 -0.68 -2.41 4.28
CA VAL A 321 -1.34 -1.13 4.60
C VAL A 321 -1.06 -0.71 6.03
N GLU A 322 -1.22 -1.63 6.97
CA GLU A 322 -1.00 -1.41 8.40
C GLU A 322 0.49 -1.14 8.67
N THR A 323 1.35 -2.01 8.13
CA THR A 323 2.79 -1.92 8.31
C THR A 323 3.35 -0.64 7.70
N LEU A 324 2.85 -0.21 6.53
CA LEU A 324 3.25 1.03 5.89
C LEU A 324 2.91 2.26 6.76
N GLY A 325 1.74 2.27 7.39
CA GLY A 325 1.34 3.32 8.33
C GLY A 325 2.22 3.43 9.58
N SER A 326 2.84 2.32 10.00
CA SER A 326 3.75 2.24 11.15
C SER A 326 5.23 2.38 10.78
N SER A 327 5.57 2.63 9.49
CA SER A 327 6.96 2.77 9.05
C SER A 327 7.69 3.88 9.80
N THR A 328 8.89 3.55 10.30
CA THR A 328 9.79 4.46 11.04
C THR A 328 11.00 4.86 10.20
N VAL A 329 11.38 4.01 9.23
CA VAL A 329 12.50 4.24 8.31
C VAL A 329 12.04 3.95 6.89
N ILE A 330 12.39 4.84 5.96
CA ILE A 330 12.21 4.62 4.52
C ILE A 330 13.60 4.59 3.88
N CYS A 331 14.04 3.41 3.46
CA CYS A 331 15.24 3.18 2.67
C CYS A 331 14.89 3.33 1.19
N SER A 332 15.46 4.31 0.52
CA SER A 332 15.14 4.61 -0.88
C SER A 332 16.36 4.47 -1.78
N ASP A 333 16.20 3.78 -2.90
CA ASP A 333 17.16 3.93 -4.00
C ASP A 333 17.12 5.38 -4.49
N LYS A 334 18.25 5.86 -5.01
CA LYS A 334 18.40 7.21 -5.54
C LYS A 334 17.73 7.35 -6.90
N THR A 335 18.16 6.49 -7.86
CA THR A 335 17.88 6.64 -9.29
C THR A 335 16.41 6.35 -9.58
N GLY A 336 15.76 7.22 -10.35
CA GLY A 336 14.35 7.03 -10.74
C GLY A 336 13.32 7.23 -9.63
N THR A 337 13.72 7.16 -8.35
CA THR A 337 12.84 7.31 -7.18
C THR A 337 12.95 8.71 -6.56
N LEU A 338 14.15 9.06 -6.06
CA LEU A 338 14.46 10.38 -5.50
C LEU A 338 14.85 11.39 -6.57
N THR A 339 15.35 10.90 -7.71
CA THR A 339 15.75 11.67 -8.87
C THR A 339 14.84 11.38 -10.06
N GLN A 340 14.96 12.19 -11.12
CA GLN A 340 14.07 12.12 -12.28
C GLN A 340 14.42 10.97 -13.26
N ASN A 341 15.53 10.29 -13.07
CA ASN A 341 16.14 9.34 -14.02
C ASN A 341 16.33 9.93 -15.42
N LYS A 342 16.64 11.22 -15.47
CA LYS A 342 16.87 11.97 -16.69
C LYS A 342 18.07 12.90 -16.47
N MET A 343 19.19 12.61 -17.16
CA MET A 343 20.32 13.51 -17.12
C MET A 343 19.92 14.88 -17.66
N THR A 344 20.35 15.92 -17.00
CA THR A 344 20.04 17.31 -17.34
C THR A 344 21.29 18.15 -17.20
N VAL A 345 21.58 19.00 -18.17
CA VAL A 345 22.68 19.95 -18.10
C VAL A 345 22.31 21.07 -17.13
N GLU A 346 23.13 21.29 -16.10
CA GLU A 346 22.95 22.38 -15.14
C GLU A 346 23.94 23.52 -15.36
N LYS A 347 25.20 23.20 -15.68
CA LYS A 347 26.28 24.20 -15.82
C LYS A 347 27.05 24.03 -17.10
N VAL A 348 27.54 25.13 -17.61
CA VAL A 348 28.43 25.22 -18.80
C VAL A 348 29.61 26.06 -18.44
N PHE A 349 30.80 25.62 -18.87
CA PHE A 349 32.04 26.40 -18.86
C PHE A 349 32.45 26.71 -20.31
N CYS A 350 32.39 27.97 -20.68
CA CYS A 350 32.76 28.49 -22.00
C CYS A 350 33.25 29.95 -21.83
N ASP A 351 34.11 30.41 -22.68
CA ASP A 351 34.65 31.78 -22.64
C ASP A 351 35.23 32.20 -21.28
N ASP A 352 35.85 31.26 -20.56
CA ASP A 352 36.45 31.45 -19.23
C ASP A 352 35.46 31.64 -18.08
N GLU A 353 34.20 31.48 -18.38
CA GLU A 353 33.10 31.64 -17.38
C GLU A 353 32.38 30.32 -17.11
N LEU A 354 32.21 30.01 -15.84
CA LEU A 354 31.31 28.93 -15.37
C LEU A 354 29.92 29.52 -15.11
N GLN A 355 28.95 29.15 -15.94
CA GLN A 355 27.59 29.69 -15.90
C GLN A 355 26.54 28.60 -15.69
N ASP A 356 25.40 28.97 -15.09
CA ASP A 356 24.20 28.16 -15.10
C ASP A 356 23.61 28.15 -16.52
N VAL A 357 23.23 26.98 -17.05
CA VAL A 357 22.70 26.86 -18.41
C VAL A 357 21.47 27.74 -18.69
N LYS A 358 20.67 28.06 -17.65
CA LYS A 358 19.50 28.94 -17.77
C LYS A 358 19.86 30.42 -17.92
N LYS A 359 21.08 30.78 -17.64
CA LYS A 359 21.58 32.18 -17.68
C LYS A 359 22.78 32.32 -18.61
N VAL A 360 23.07 31.33 -19.44
CA VAL A 360 24.25 31.32 -20.30
C VAL A 360 24.16 32.42 -21.36
N ASN A 361 25.31 33.12 -21.57
CA ASN A 361 25.42 34.08 -22.64
C ASN A 361 25.65 33.37 -23.97
N THR A 362 24.82 33.64 -24.98
CA THR A 362 24.88 33.01 -26.30
C THR A 362 25.96 33.68 -27.13
N THR A 363 27.23 33.36 -26.87
CA THR A 363 28.38 33.81 -27.65
C THR A 363 28.59 32.92 -28.88
N GLU A 364 29.42 33.32 -29.83
CA GLU A 364 29.77 32.48 -30.98
C GLU A 364 30.55 31.22 -30.54
N ASP A 365 31.32 31.29 -29.46
CA ASP A 365 32.04 30.14 -28.92
C ASP A 365 31.05 29.17 -28.24
N PHE A 366 30.05 29.70 -27.55
CA PHE A 366 28.99 28.87 -27.00
C PHE A 366 28.14 28.18 -28.09
N LYS A 367 27.89 28.86 -29.23
CA LYS A 367 27.22 28.21 -30.38
C LYS A 367 28.03 27.03 -30.92
N LYS A 368 29.36 27.17 -31.01
CA LYS A 368 30.26 26.06 -31.43
C LYS A 368 30.21 24.91 -30.44
N LEU A 369 30.12 25.21 -29.12
CA LEU A 369 29.94 24.19 -28.09
C LEU A 369 28.61 23.43 -28.25
N VAL A 370 27.49 24.14 -28.46
CA VAL A 370 26.19 23.52 -28.70
C VAL A 370 26.18 22.69 -30.00
N TYR A 371 26.81 23.17 -31.07
CA TYR A 371 26.95 22.38 -32.31
C TYR A 371 27.72 21.07 -32.07
N ASN A 372 28.80 21.11 -31.27
CA ASN A 372 29.49 19.89 -30.88
C ASN A 372 28.61 18.96 -30.04
N CYS A 373 27.86 19.50 -29.10
CA CYS A 373 26.88 18.71 -28.30
C CYS A 373 25.84 17.99 -29.14
N MET A 374 25.39 18.63 -30.23
CA MET A 374 24.39 18.03 -31.14
C MET A 374 25.04 17.07 -32.14
N LEU A 375 26.09 17.50 -32.83
CA LEU A 375 26.64 16.79 -33.99
C LEU A 375 27.54 15.61 -33.60
N CYS A 376 28.29 15.69 -32.50
CA CYS A 376 29.00 14.57 -31.92
C CYS A 376 28.11 13.80 -30.93
N ASN A 377 27.07 13.17 -31.47
CA ASN A 377 25.99 12.59 -30.66
C ASN A 377 25.20 11.53 -31.44
N ASP A 378 24.85 10.42 -30.83
CA ASP A 378 24.13 9.29 -31.43
C ASP A 378 22.64 9.24 -31.04
N SER A 379 22.17 10.19 -30.22
CA SER A 379 20.75 10.26 -29.86
C SER A 379 19.86 10.65 -31.05
N ARG A 380 18.63 10.10 -31.05
CA ARG A 380 17.66 10.30 -32.14
C ARG A 380 16.38 10.91 -31.58
N LEU A 381 15.76 11.80 -32.31
CA LEU A 381 14.43 12.30 -32.03
C LEU A 381 13.41 11.33 -32.64
N LEU A 382 12.50 10.83 -31.82
CA LEU A 382 11.40 9.96 -32.24
C LEU A 382 10.22 10.79 -32.76
N GLU A 383 9.27 10.13 -33.44
CA GLU A 383 8.08 10.77 -34.03
C GLU A 383 7.17 11.44 -32.98
N ASP A 384 7.21 10.97 -31.74
CA ASP A 384 6.47 11.52 -30.61
C ASP A 384 7.15 12.72 -29.94
N GLY A 385 8.30 13.16 -30.47
CA GLY A 385 9.10 14.27 -29.94
C GLY A 385 9.99 13.89 -28.76
N GLN A 386 10.10 12.60 -28.40
CA GLN A 386 11.04 12.13 -27.37
C GLN A 386 12.42 11.87 -27.96
N LEU A 387 13.46 12.05 -27.11
CA LEU A 387 14.83 11.71 -27.47
C LEU A 387 15.15 10.28 -27.03
N ALA A 388 15.64 9.46 -27.96
CA ALA A 388 16.13 8.11 -27.69
C ALA A 388 17.66 8.06 -27.82
N GLY A 389 18.34 7.36 -26.91
CA GLY A 389 19.80 7.21 -26.88
C GLY A 389 20.34 7.17 -25.46
N ASP A 390 21.66 7.21 -25.32
CA ASP A 390 22.32 7.27 -24.00
C ASP A 390 21.86 8.52 -23.23
N PRO A 391 21.53 8.40 -21.93
CA PRO A 391 21.05 9.53 -21.11
C PRO A 391 22.00 10.73 -21.11
N THR A 392 23.31 10.51 -21.21
CA THR A 392 24.33 11.59 -21.27
C THR A 392 24.21 12.35 -22.59
N GLU A 393 23.96 11.63 -23.66
CA GLU A 393 23.86 12.21 -25.01
C GLU A 393 22.52 12.93 -25.22
N THR A 394 21.43 12.30 -24.77
CA THR A 394 20.10 12.93 -24.85
C THR A 394 20.03 14.22 -24.05
N ALA A 395 20.76 14.32 -22.90
CA ALA A 395 20.84 15.54 -22.11
C ALA A 395 21.47 16.72 -22.87
N LEU A 396 22.47 16.46 -23.69
CA LEU A 396 23.13 17.48 -24.52
C LEU A 396 22.20 18.03 -25.60
N VAL A 397 21.46 17.16 -26.27
CA VAL A 397 20.49 17.56 -27.31
C VAL A 397 19.26 18.23 -26.68
N ASP A 398 18.77 17.75 -25.54
CA ASP A 398 17.67 18.37 -24.76
C ASP A 398 18.04 19.82 -24.32
N MET A 399 19.31 20.03 -23.92
CA MET A 399 19.82 21.37 -23.65
C MET A 399 19.77 22.26 -24.89
N ALA A 400 20.23 21.76 -26.04
CA ALA A 400 20.23 22.53 -27.29
C ALA A 400 18.81 22.92 -27.70
N PHE A 401 17.84 22.00 -27.67
CA PHE A 401 16.45 22.29 -28.01
C PHE A 401 15.79 23.28 -27.03
N LYS A 402 16.13 23.25 -25.75
CA LYS A 402 15.64 24.22 -24.77
C LYS A 402 16.22 25.62 -24.94
N LEU A 403 17.32 25.73 -25.69
CA LEU A 403 17.97 27.00 -26.07
C LEU A 403 17.60 27.40 -27.50
N ASP A 404 16.51 26.86 -28.05
CA ASP A 404 15.93 27.17 -29.36
C ASP A 404 16.82 26.81 -30.57
N TYR A 405 17.73 25.82 -30.40
CA TYR A 405 18.44 25.24 -31.55
C TYR A 405 17.58 24.17 -32.23
N GLU A 406 17.59 24.18 -33.58
CA GLU A 406 16.70 23.35 -34.36
C GLU A 406 17.39 22.10 -34.96
N GLN A 407 16.58 21.11 -35.34
CA GLN A 407 17.03 19.92 -36.07
C GLN A 407 17.68 20.22 -37.45
N SER A 408 17.43 21.38 -38.04
CA SER A 408 18.01 21.81 -39.29
C SER A 408 19.54 21.71 -39.27
N ILE A 409 20.16 21.88 -38.09
CA ILE A 409 21.60 21.77 -37.86
C ILE A 409 22.17 20.44 -38.37
N TYR A 410 21.47 19.32 -38.17
CA TYR A 410 21.93 18.01 -38.65
C TYR A 410 21.93 17.90 -40.17
N ARG A 411 21.00 18.56 -40.88
CA ARG A 411 20.89 18.56 -42.30
C ARG A 411 21.94 19.49 -42.92
N GLU A 412 22.19 20.61 -42.29
CA GLU A 412 23.21 21.59 -42.73
C GLU A 412 24.63 21.10 -42.51
N ASN A 413 24.84 20.18 -41.54
CA ASN A 413 26.15 19.65 -41.15
C ASN A 413 26.12 18.11 -41.13
N PRO A 414 25.94 17.43 -42.29
CA PRO A 414 25.86 15.98 -42.33
C PRO A 414 27.15 15.34 -41.85
N ARG A 415 26.98 14.28 -41.02
CA ARG A 415 28.10 13.43 -40.58
C ARG A 415 28.62 12.62 -41.77
N VAL A 416 29.91 12.61 -41.99
CA VAL A 416 30.55 11.89 -43.08
C VAL A 416 31.47 10.77 -42.61
N GLU A 417 32.08 10.89 -41.44
CA GLU A 417 32.92 9.88 -40.79
C GLU A 417 32.78 9.98 -39.27
N GLU A 418 33.16 8.92 -38.57
CA GLU A 418 33.13 8.89 -37.07
C GLU A 418 34.22 7.98 -36.51
N VAL A 419 34.62 8.27 -35.27
CA VAL A 419 35.33 7.36 -34.35
C VAL A 419 34.40 7.17 -33.17
N PRO A 420 33.73 6.01 -33.03
CA PRO A 420 32.75 5.76 -31.99
C PRO A 420 33.36 5.90 -30.59
N PHE A 421 32.49 6.09 -29.59
CA PHE A 421 32.96 6.12 -28.20
C PHE A 421 33.64 4.81 -27.81
N ASP A 422 34.74 4.96 -27.13
CA ASP A 422 35.51 3.85 -26.58
C ASP A 422 35.86 4.11 -25.11
N SER A 423 35.65 3.13 -24.25
CA SER A 423 35.80 3.25 -22.79
C SER A 423 37.25 3.38 -22.32
N GLU A 424 38.24 2.93 -23.10
CA GLU A 424 39.65 3.07 -22.77
C GLU A 424 40.14 4.47 -23.15
N ARG A 425 39.76 4.95 -24.34
CA ARG A 425 40.07 6.31 -24.80
C ARG A 425 39.24 7.38 -24.09
N LYS A 426 38.00 7.03 -23.71
CA LYS A 426 36.95 7.91 -23.14
C LYS A 426 36.63 9.12 -24.04
N LEU A 427 36.75 8.95 -25.33
CA LEU A 427 36.50 9.95 -26.36
C LEU A 427 35.55 9.41 -27.42
N MET A 428 34.79 10.32 -28.05
CA MET A 428 34.02 10.12 -29.27
C MET A 428 34.25 11.25 -30.22
N THR A 429 34.41 10.96 -31.53
CA THR A 429 34.70 11.95 -32.55
C THR A 429 33.80 11.75 -33.76
N THR A 430 33.28 12.85 -34.32
CA THR A 430 32.56 12.86 -35.59
C THR A 430 33.17 13.88 -36.53
N VAL A 431 33.10 13.57 -37.83
CA VAL A 431 33.51 14.51 -38.90
C VAL A 431 32.25 14.94 -39.64
N ASN A 432 31.99 16.24 -39.68
CA ASN A 432 30.80 16.81 -40.28
C ASN A 432 31.18 17.79 -41.40
N LYS A 433 30.42 17.74 -42.50
CA LYS A 433 30.65 18.63 -43.64
C LYS A 433 29.83 19.93 -43.46
N LYS A 434 30.54 21.10 -43.55
CA LYS A 434 29.90 22.41 -43.44
C LYS A 434 30.50 23.39 -44.46
N ASN A 435 29.72 23.92 -45.38
CA ASN A 435 30.12 24.94 -46.38
C ASN A 435 31.42 24.58 -47.14
N GLY A 436 31.58 23.33 -47.54
CA GLY A 436 32.74 22.85 -48.29
C GLY A 436 33.96 22.48 -47.46
N LYS A 437 34.00 22.78 -46.18
CA LYS A 437 35.00 22.35 -45.21
C LYS A 437 34.52 21.16 -44.37
N TYR A 438 35.41 20.51 -43.68
CA TYR A 438 35.13 19.41 -42.76
C TYR A 438 35.50 19.83 -41.34
N ILE A 439 34.55 19.68 -40.42
CA ILE A 439 34.73 20.01 -39.01
C ILE A 439 34.77 18.71 -38.23
N VAL A 440 35.81 18.49 -37.48
CA VAL A 440 36.00 17.40 -36.55
C VAL A 440 35.46 17.87 -35.19
N TYR A 441 34.47 17.21 -34.65
CA TYR A 441 33.96 17.46 -33.31
C TYR A 441 34.34 16.28 -32.41
N THR A 442 34.92 16.56 -31.25
CA THR A 442 35.30 15.55 -30.28
C THR A 442 34.71 15.88 -28.91
N LYS A 443 34.14 14.89 -28.22
CA LYS A 443 33.70 15.00 -26.83
C LYS A 443 34.31 13.90 -25.98
N GLY A 444 34.46 14.15 -24.68
CA GLY A 444 34.94 13.11 -23.78
C GLY A 444 35.33 13.57 -22.39
N GLY A 445 36.03 12.70 -21.66
CA GLY A 445 36.59 13.01 -20.35
C GLY A 445 37.55 14.19 -20.38
N VAL A 446 37.45 15.08 -19.38
CA VAL A 446 38.23 16.34 -19.37
C VAL A 446 39.75 16.09 -19.51
N ASP A 447 40.31 15.18 -18.72
CA ASP A 447 41.74 14.92 -18.70
C ASP A 447 42.22 14.22 -19.96
N GLU A 448 41.41 13.34 -20.55
CA GLU A 448 41.72 12.64 -21.80
C GLU A 448 41.67 13.61 -22.98
N LEU A 449 40.66 14.43 -23.07
CA LEU A 449 40.50 15.41 -24.15
C LEU A 449 41.58 16.48 -24.12
N LEU A 450 41.99 16.93 -22.94
CA LEU A 450 43.06 17.93 -22.78
C LEU A 450 44.41 17.42 -23.32
N LYS A 451 44.68 16.11 -23.29
CA LYS A 451 45.90 15.52 -23.88
C LYS A 451 45.90 15.62 -25.40
N CYS A 452 44.72 15.72 -26.02
CA CYS A 452 44.55 15.80 -27.48
C CYS A 452 44.50 17.26 -27.97
N CYS A 453 44.44 18.24 -27.07
CA CYS A 453 44.35 19.66 -27.40
C CYS A 453 45.71 20.36 -27.33
N ASN A 454 45.99 21.24 -28.30
CA ASN A 454 47.12 22.15 -28.30
C ASN A 454 46.74 23.63 -28.18
N SER A 455 45.45 23.93 -28.39
CA SER A 455 44.87 25.27 -28.40
C SER A 455 43.52 25.30 -27.70
N PHE A 456 43.02 26.49 -27.39
CA PHE A 456 41.70 26.73 -26.80
C PHE A 456 41.01 27.93 -27.46
N LEU A 457 39.68 27.89 -27.49
CA LEU A 457 38.87 28.97 -28.01
C LEU A 457 38.56 29.97 -26.90
N TYR A 458 38.69 31.26 -27.17
CA TYR A 458 38.44 32.34 -26.25
C TYR A 458 37.95 33.60 -26.94
N LYS A 459 36.72 34.00 -26.73
CA LYS A 459 36.09 35.19 -27.34
C LYS A 459 36.23 35.26 -28.85
N GLY A 460 36.00 34.14 -29.54
CA GLY A 460 36.05 34.03 -30.98
C GLY A 460 37.48 33.77 -31.56
N GLU A 461 38.55 33.82 -30.75
CA GLU A 461 39.91 33.64 -31.19
C GLU A 461 40.47 32.29 -30.71
N VAL A 462 41.18 31.60 -31.62
CA VAL A 462 41.96 30.39 -31.28
C VAL A 462 43.29 30.80 -30.67
N ARG A 463 43.50 30.45 -29.42
CA ARG A 463 44.74 30.72 -28.70
C ARG A 463 45.59 29.46 -28.54
N THR A 464 46.90 29.57 -28.83
CA THR A 464 47.87 28.49 -28.62
C THR A 464 48.32 28.45 -27.14
N SER A 465 48.97 27.36 -26.72
CA SER A 465 49.50 27.18 -25.35
C SER A 465 48.43 26.78 -24.31
N ILE A 466 47.66 25.75 -24.61
CA ILE A 466 46.68 25.18 -23.72
C ILE A 466 47.21 24.82 -22.32
N ASN A 467 48.48 24.49 -22.19
CA ASN A 467 49.09 24.06 -20.93
C ASN A 467 48.89 25.06 -19.77
N ASN A 468 48.96 26.36 -20.07
CA ASN A 468 48.70 27.41 -19.07
C ASN A 468 47.20 27.51 -18.69
N TYR A 469 46.34 27.21 -19.64
CA TYR A 469 44.87 27.25 -19.49
C TYR A 469 44.28 25.94 -18.87
N ALA A 470 45.01 24.83 -19.07
CA ALA A 470 44.59 23.53 -18.58
C ALA A 470 44.41 23.49 -17.04
N LYS A 471 45.22 24.26 -16.30
CA LYS A 471 45.03 24.38 -14.85
C LYS A 471 43.68 25.00 -14.51
N TRP A 472 43.28 26.06 -15.18
CA TRP A 472 42.01 26.74 -15.02
C TRP A 472 40.82 25.85 -15.42
N ILE A 473 40.93 25.09 -16.49
CA ILE A 473 39.94 24.10 -16.91
C ILE A 473 39.76 23.04 -15.80
N ARG A 474 40.85 22.49 -15.25
CA ARG A 474 40.77 21.52 -14.15
C ARG A 474 40.17 22.09 -12.89
N GLU A 475 40.49 23.33 -12.51
CA GLU A 475 39.89 24.00 -11.35
C GLU A 475 38.36 24.15 -11.51
N ASN A 476 37.87 24.49 -12.70
CA ASN A 476 36.45 24.59 -12.98
C ASN A 476 35.78 23.20 -13.11
N ASN A 477 36.47 22.20 -13.63
CA ASN A 477 36.05 20.81 -13.58
C ASN A 477 35.86 20.33 -12.12
N GLU A 478 36.80 20.62 -11.22
CA GLU A 478 36.68 20.29 -9.80
C GLU A 478 35.52 21.01 -9.12
N LYS A 479 35.26 22.29 -9.49
CA LYS A 479 34.05 22.99 -8.97
C LYS A 479 32.79 22.30 -9.41
N MET A 480 32.65 21.90 -10.67
CA MET A 480 31.52 21.15 -11.18
C MET A 480 31.42 19.78 -10.50
N ALA A 481 32.56 19.08 -10.31
CA ALA A 481 32.60 17.79 -9.64
C ALA A 481 32.19 17.86 -8.16
N LYS A 482 32.53 18.94 -7.44
CA LYS A 482 32.06 19.20 -6.06
C LYS A 482 30.54 19.40 -5.99
N ASP A 483 29.92 19.93 -7.06
CA ASP A 483 28.46 20.02 -7.19
C ASP A 483 27.83 18.69 -7.70
N ALA A 484 28.64 17.61 -7.75
CA ALA A 484 28.27 16.28 -8.24
C ALA A 484 27.82 16.24 -9.70
N LEU A 485 28.30 17.17 -10.52
CA LEU A 485 28.02 17.14 -11.95
C LEU A 485 28.95 16.15 -12.67
N ARG A 486 28.37 15.38 -13.58
CA ARG A 486 29.14 14.62 -14.58
C ARG A 486 29.59 15.62 -15.64
N VAL A 487 30.92 15.75 -15.83
CA VAL A 487 31.49 16.73 -16.75
C VAL A 487 31.96 16.05 -18.01
N LEU A 488 31.57 16.62 -19.17
CA LEU A 488 32.11 16.32 -20.46
C LEU A 488 32.81 17.55 -21.02
N ALA A 489 33.98 17.36 -21.64
CA ALA A 489 34.74 18.38 -22.36
C ALA A 489 34.52 18.24 -23.87
N PHE A 490 34.65 19.35 -24.59
CA PHE A 490 34.37 19.47 -26.00
C PHE A 490 35.50 20.20 -26.71
N ALA A 491 35.92 19.66 -27.86
CA ALA A 491 36.94 20.24 -28.71
C ALA A 491 36.59 20.09 -30.19
N TYR A 492 37.25 20.87 -31.06
CA TYR A 492 37.05 20.79 -32.50
C TYR A 492 38.35 21.06 -33.24
N LYS A 493 38.39 20.73 -34.54
CA LYS A 493 39.32 21.27 -35.51
C LYS A 493 38.70 21.34 -36.90
N GLU A 494 39.22 22.23 -37.74
CA GLU A 494 38.76 22.39 -39.12
C GLU A 494 39.72 21.72 -40.08
N LEU A 495 39.23 21.06 -41.11
CA LEU A 495 39.99 20.47 -42.20
C LEU A 495 39.47 20.99 -43.52
N ASP A 496 40.40 21.28 -44.46
CA ASP A 496 40.03 21.74 -45.79
C ASP A 496 39.68 20.59 -46.75
N HIS A 497 39.91 19.34 -46.36
CA HIS A 497 39.62 18.14 -47.15
C HIS A 497 39.02 17.03 -46.28
N MET A 498 38.39 16.08 -46.92
CA MET A 498 37.86 14.88 -46.25
C MET A 498 39.02 14.02 -45.74
N PRO A 499 39.03 13.66 -44.44
CA PRO A 499 40.16 12.88 -43.90
C PRO A 499 40.24 11.49 -44.53
N SER A 500 41.45 11.09 -44.92
CA SER A 500 41.74 9.73 -45.37
C SER A 500 41.68 8.72 -44.22
N LYS A 501 41.59 7.42 -44.52
CA LYS A 501 41.66 6.36 -43.51
C LYS A 501 42.89 6.39 -42.63
N ALA A 502 44.01 6.90 -43.14
CA ALA A 502 45.27 7.07 -42.38
C ALA A 502 45.14 8.23 -41.38
N GLU A 503 44.57 9.35 -41.82
CA GLU A 503 44.36 10.54 -40.98
C GLU A 503 43.28 10.30 -39.91
N MET A 504 42.26 9.43 -40.18
CA MET A 504 41.29 9.03 -39.18
C MET A 504 41.91 8.34 -37.94
N LYS A 505 43.05 7.65 -38.09
CA LYS A 505 43.76 7.02 -36.97
C LYS A 505 44.36 8.03 -35.98
N THR A 506 44.64 9.25 -36.45
CA THR A 506 45.23 10.33 -35.66
C THR A 506 44.33 11.55 -35.60
N ILE A 507 43.03 11.37 -35.91
CA ILE A 507 42.08 12.48 -36.04
C ILE A 507 41.89 13.22 -34.69
N GLU A 508 42.07 12.54 -33.58
CA GLU A 508 41.95 13.06 -32.22
C GLU A 508 43.24 13.75 -31.71
N SER A 509 44.03 14.38 -32.59
CA SER A 509 45.19 15.17 -32.20
C SER A 509 45.05 16.61 -32.69
N ASP A 510 45.82 17.52 -32.06
CA ASP A 510 45.83 18.94 -32.38
C ASP A 510 44.45 19.61 -32.38
N LEU A 511 43.66 19.28 -31.37
CA LEU A 511 42.30 19.82 -31.19
C LEU A 511 42.35 21.19 -30.52
N THR A 512 41.31 21.99 -30.75
CA THR A 512 41.04 23.26 -30.07
C THR A 512 39.92 23.03 -29.03
N PHE A 513 40.25 23.18 -27.75
CA PHE A 513 39.27 23.08 -26.67
C PHE A 513 38.23 24.19 -26.75
N ILE A 514 36.93 23.86 -26.61
CA ILE A 514 35.81 24.83 -26.68
C ILE A 514 35.31 25.14 -25.28
N GLY A 515 34.97 24.10 -24.52
CA GLY A 515 34.35 24.26 -23.23
C GLY A 515 33.99 22.92 -22.57
N MET A 516 33.26 22.99 -21.46
CA MET A 516 32.78 21.83 -20.70
C MET A 516 31.29 21.99 -20.35
N VAL A 517 30.62 20.88 -20.28
CA VAL A 517 29.23 20.80 -19.88
C VAL A 517 29.10 19.89 -18.67
N GLY A 518 28.50 20.41 -17.59
CA GLY A 518 28.20 19.67 -16.36
C GLY A 518 26.74 19.29 -16.26
N MET A 519 26.46 18.01 -16.09
CA MET A 519 25.12 17.45 -16.05
C MET A 519 24.90 16.57 -14.83
N ILE A 520 23.67 16.44 -14.40
CA ILE A 520 23.25 15.62 -13.26
C ILE A 520 21.86 15.05 -13.53
N ASP A 521 21.52 13.93 -12.90
CA ASP A 521 20.14 13.49 -12.72
C ASP A 521 19.53 14.27 -11.52
N PRO A 522 18.69 15.28 -11.76
CA PRO A 522 18.28 16.20 -10.71
C PRO A 522 17.30 15.53 -9.74
N PRO A 523 17.33 15.91 -8.44
CA PRO A 523 16.33 15.48 -7.49
C PRO A 523 14.95 15.98 -7.88
N ARG A 524 13.93 15.15 -7.63
CA ARG A 524 12.51 15.53 -7.82
C ARG A 524 12.14 16.59 -6.78
N ILE A 525 11.41 17.62 -7.20
CA ILE A 525 10.94 18.71 -6.30
C ILE A 525 10.00 18.14 -5.24
N GLU A 526 9.14 17.19 -5.63
CA GLU A 526 8.19 16.51 -4.77
C GLU A 526 8.91 15.67 -3.70
N ALA A 527 10.05 15.05 -4.04
CA ALA A 527 10.84 14.24 -3.12
C ALA A 527 11.39 15.09 -1.96
N LYS A 528 11.82 16.32 -2.22
CA LYS A 528 12.27 17.24 -1.17
C LYS A 528 11.17 17.53 -0.15
N LYS A 529 9.96 17.90 -0.63
CA LYS A 529 8.80 18.15 0.24
C LYS A 529 8.39 16.89 1.01
N ALA A 530 8.48 15.73 0.38
CA ALA A 530 8.18 14.44 1.00
C ALA A 530 9.17 14.09 2.12
N VAL A 531 10.48 14.32 1.91
CA VAL A 531 11.51 14.15 2.94
C VAL A 531 11.27 15.08 4.14
N GLU A 532 10.90 16.33 3.89
CA GLU A 532 10.54 17.29 4.95
C GLU A 532 9.31 16.78 5.75
N LYS A 533 8.30 16.24 5.06
CA LYS A 533 7.11 15.64 5.68
C LYS A 533 7.47 14.39 6.51
N CYS A 534 8.36 13.53 6.00
CA CYS A 534 8.89 12.38 6.76
C CYS A 534 9.55 12.81 8.07
N LYS A 535 10.40 13.85 8.03
CA LYS A 535 11.06 14.38 9.24
C LYS A 535 10.07 14.84 10.30
N LYS A 536 9.03 15.59 9.89
CA LYS A 536 7.95 16.02 10.80
C LYS A 536 7.21 14.81 11.39
N ALA A 537 6.97 13.80 10.56
CA ALA A 537 6.30 12.57 10.93
C ALA A 537 7.15 11.61 11.78
N GLY A 538 8.39 11.97 12.12
CA GLY A 538 9.33 11.13 12.87
C GLY A 538 9.85 9.93 12.07
N ILE A 539 9.82 10.00 10.74
CA ILE A 539 10.30 8.94 9.84
C ILE A 539 11.69 9.32 9.31
N LYS A 540 12.65 8.44 9.48
CA LYS A 540 14.00 8.64 8.93
C LYS A 540 14.05 8.20 7.47
N THR A 541 14.48 9.11 6.58
CA THR A 541 14.76 8.77 5.18
C THR A 541 16.23 8.41 5.05
N VAL A 542 16.51 7.25 4.44
CA VAL A 542 17.85 6.72 4.17
C VAL A 542 18.00 6.56 2.66
N MET A 543 19.05 7.12 2.08
CA MET A 543 19.39 6.96 0.66
C MET A 543 20.38 5.81 0.50
N ILE A 544 20.09 4.88 -0.40
CA ILE A 544 20.94 3.74 -0.73
C ILE A 544 21.17 3.76 -2.24
N THR A 545 22.45 3.76 -2.70
CA THR A 545 22.75 3.91 -4.13
C THR A 545 24.05 3.20 -4.54
N GLY A 546 24.11 2.77 -5.81
CA GLY A 546 25.34 2.34 -6.48
C GLY A 546 26.28 3.49 -6.88
N ASP A 547 25.85 4.74 -6.81
CA ASP A 547 26.61 5.92 -7.19
C ASP A 547 27.80 6.21 -6.28
N HIS A 548 28.71 7.06 -6.79
CA HIS A 548 29.85 7.54 -6.02
C HIS A 548 29.41 8.39 -4.81
N LYS A 549 30.15 8.29 -3.67
CA LYS A 549 29.84 9.00 -2.42
C LYS A 549 29.61 10.50 -2.62
N VAL A 550 30.43 11.16 -3.43
CA VAL A 550 30.32 12.61 -3.68
C VAL A 550 28.98 12.97 -4.30
N THR A 551 28.54 12.22 -5.32
CA THR A 551 27.25 12.42 -5.98
C THR A 551 26.08 12.15 -5.03
N ALA A 552 26.14 11.06 -4.28
CA ALA A 552 25.11 10.68 -3.32
C ALA A 552 24.95 11.76 -2.22
N VAL A 553 26.06 12.24 -1.65
CA VAL A 553 26.09 13.30 -0.64
C VAL A 553 25.50 14.62 -1.16
N ALA A 554 25.87 15.04 -2.38
CA ALA A 554 25.36 16.28 -2.95
C ALA A 554 23.84 16.25 -3.16
N ILE A 555 23.31 15.15 -3.70
CA ILE A 555 21.87 14.95 -3.90
C ILE A 555 21.14 14.86 -2.56
N ALA A 556 21.67 14.10 -1.61
CA ALA A 556 21.10 13.96 -0.28
C ALA A 556 21.06 15.29 0.50
N LYS A 557 22.07 16.16 0.35
CA LYS A 557 22.08 17.53 0.88
C LYS A 557 21.00 18.39 0.24
N LYS A 558 20.85 18.36 -1.11
CA LYS A 558 19.80 19.09 -1.83
C LYS A 558 18.39 18.67 -1.39
N LEU A 559 18.18 17.37 -1.11
CA LEU A 559 16.93 16.80 -0.60
C LEU A 559 16.73 17.01 0.91
N GLY A 560 17.79 17.37 1.64
CA GLY A 560 17.77 17.52 3.09
C GLY A 560 17.80 16.20 3.85
N ILE A 561 18.21 15.08 3.26
CA ILE A 561 18.31 13.75 3.90
C ILE A 561 19.42 13.74 4.95
N LEU A 562 20.60 14.29 4.64
CA LEU A 562 21.72 14.41 5.57
C LEU A 562 22.11 15.88 5.81
N LYS A 563 22.78 16.13 6.93
CA LYS A 563 23.31 17.44 7.30
C LYS A 563 24.82 17.50 7.11
N ASP A 564 25.51 16.45 7.51
CA ASP A 564 26.97 16.34 7.48
C ASP A 564 27.43 15.12 6.68
N GLU A 565 28.60 15.22 6.04
CA GLU A 565 29.17 14.15 5.21
C GLU A 565 29.57 12.91 6.00
N SER A 566 29.78 13.04 7.30
CA SER A 566 30.02 11.90 8.21
C SER A 566 28.82 10.95 8.33
N GLU A 567 27.63 11.39 7.95
CA GLU A 567 26.43 10.54 7.87
C GLU A 567 26.41 9.64 6.61
N ALA A 568 27.44 9.73 5.74
CA ALA A 568 27.53 8.95 4.53
C ALA A 568 28.61 7.86 4.62
N LEU A 569 28.22 6.61 4.33
CA LEU A 569 29.07 5.43 4.34
C LEU A 569 29.21 4.86 2.92
N THR A 570 30.38 4.33 2.58
CA THR A 570 30.61 3.59 1.33
C THR A 570 30.46 2.09 1.52
N GLY A 571 30.18 1.35 0.43
CA GLY A 571 30.14 -0.12 0.45
C GLY A 571 31.43 -0.73 0.97
N THR A 572 32.60 -0.19 0.61
CA THR A 572 33.90 -0.65 1.09
C THR A 572 34.10 -0.41 2.60
N GLU A 573 33.57 0.69 3.14
CA GLU A 573 33.58 0.93 4.59
C GLU A 573 32.60 -0.01 5.29
N LEU A 574 31.45 -0.29 4.67
CA LEU A 574 30.44 -1.20 5.18
C LEU A 574 30.90 -2.66 5.21
N GLU A 575 31.67 -3.11 4.20
CA GLU A 575 32.26 -4.46 4.18
C GLU A 575 33.19 -4.73 5.37
N LYS A 576 33.86 -3.70 5.89
CA LYS A 576 34.77 -3.83 7.03
C LYS A 576 34.06 -3.91 8.37
N MET A 577 32.77 -3.59 8.42
CA MET A 577 31.95 -3.64 9.65
C MET A 577 31.33 -5.02 9.80
N THR A 578 31.31 -5.54 11.03
CA THR A 578 30.48 -6.69 11.38
C THR A 578 29.00 -6.30 11.42
N ASP A 579 28.11 -7.29 11.40
CA ASP A 579 26.67 -7.01 11.47
C ASP A 579 26.26 -6.36 12.79
N GLU A 580 26.91 -6.76 13.90
CA GLU A 580 26.69 -6.14 15.22
C GLU A 580 27.16 -4.68 15.27
N GLU A 581 28.31 -4.38 14.64
CA GLU A 581 28.82 -3.01 14.53
C GLU A 581 27.90 -2.14 13.69
N LEU A 582 27.39 -2.69 12.56
CA LEU A 582 26.44 -2.00 11.70
C LEU A 582 25.15 -1.71 12.47
N THR A 583 24.56 -2.72 13.13
CA THR A 583 23.33 -2.58 13.91
C THR A 583 23.46 -1.51 14.98
N LYS A 584 24.59 -1.48 15.72
CA LYS A 584 24.85 -0.47 16.74
C LYS A 584 24.98 0.96 16.19
N ASN A 585 25.49 1.12 14.97
CA ASN A 585 25.81 2.42 14.38
C ASN A 585 24.83 2.86 13.29
N VAL A 586 23.92 2.02 12.82
CA VAL A 586 23.05 2.27 11.66
C VAL A 586 22.28 3.59 11.76
N ARG A 587 21.90 4.01 12.98
CA ARG A 587 21.18 5.27 13.22
C ARG A 587 22.01 6.53 12.92
N LYS A 588 23.36 6.43 12.86
CA LYS A 588 24.24 7.54 12.52
C LYS A 588 24.24 7.86 11.04
N TYR A 589 23.96 6.86 10.20
CA TYR A 589 24.09 6.99 8.76
C TYR A 589 22.74 7.29 8.10
N SER A 590 22.78 8.13 7.09
CA SER A 590 21.61 8.54 6.30
C SER A 590 21.82 8.27 4.79
N VAL A 591 23.08 8.00 4.37
CA VAL A 591 23.44 7.74 2.97
C VAL A 591 24.42 6.58 2.88
N TYR A 592 24.13 5.63 2.00
CA TYR A 592 25.00 4.50 1.66
C TYR A 592 25.31 4.53 0.16
N ALA A 593 26.59 4.69 -0.20
CA ALA A 593 27.04 4.86 -1.57
C ALA A 593 27.90 3.68 -2.04
N ARG A 594 27.85 3.34 -3.34
CA ARG A 594 28.57 2.20 -3.95
C ARG A 594 28.27 0.87 -3.24
N VAL A 595 27.01 0.62 -2.94
CA VAL A 595 26.58 -0.60 -2.23
C VAL A 595 26.16 -1.69 -3.20
N SER A 596 26.49 -2.94 -2.82
CA SER A 596 26.02 -4.16 -3.51
C SER A 596 24.61 -4.54 -3.06
N PRO A 597 23.91 -5.48 -3.75
CA PRO A 597 22.63 -6.03 -3.31
C PRO A 597 22.68 -6.62 -1.89
N GLU A 598 23.74 -7.32 -1.53
CA GLU A 598 23.95 -7.88 -0.20
C GLU A 598 24.02 -6.80 0.87
N HIS A 599 24.72 -5.69 0.58
CA HIS A 599 24.77 -4.55 1.48
C HIS A 599 23.39 -3.95 1.74
N LYS A 600 22.50 -3.89 0.73
CA LYS A 600 21.13 -3.40 0.89
C LYS A 600 20.36 -4.26 1.91
N VAL A 601 20.50 -5.58 1.84
CA VAL A 601 19.89 -6.52 2.79
C VAL A 601 20.44 -6.33 4.21
N ARG A 602 21.76 -6.19 4.37
CA ARG A 602 22.40 -5.95 5.68
C ARG A 602 21.92 -4.66 6.33
N ILE A 603 21.78 -3.58 5.54
CA ILE A 603 21.27 -2.28 6.03
C ILE A 603 19.83 -2.41 6.52
N VAL A 604 18.96 -3.07 5.76
CA VAL A 604 17.55 -3.30 6.14
C VAL A 604 17.47 -4.09 7.45
N LYS A 605 18.21 -5.21 7.54
CA LYS A 605 18.25 -6.03 8.76
C LYS A 605 18.74 -5.26 9.97
N ALA A 606 19.81 -4.48 9.84
CA ALA A 606 20.36 -3.67 10.92
C ALA A 606 19.34 -2.65 11.48
N TRP A 607 18.49 -2.07 10.62
CA TRP A 607 17.39 -1.22 11.07
C TRP A 607 16.28 -2.02 11.77
N GLN A 608 15.91 -3.19 11.23
CA GLN A 608 14.91 -4.08 11.84
C GLN A 608 15.33 -4.60 13.22
N GLU A 609 16.59 -4.96 13.40
CA GLU A 609 17.17 -5.39 14.69
C GLU A 609 17.17 -4.26 15.74
N ASN A 610 17.20 -3.01 15.31
CA ASN A 610 16.97 -1.85 16.20
C ASN A 610 15.49 -1.61 16.55
N GLY A 611 14.58 -2.50 16.13
CA GLY A 611 13.15 -2.41 16.42
C GLY A 611 12.39 -1.45 15.49
N GLU A 612 13.04 -0.99 14.42
CA GLU A 612 12.43 -0.08 13.44
C GLU A 612 11.59 -0.86 12.41
N VAL A 613 10.57 -0.21 11.88
CA VAL A 613 9.76 -0.73 10.77
C VAL A 613 10.27 -0.11 9.47
N VAL A 614 10.80 -0.95 8.60
CA VAL A 614 11.56 -0.51 7.41
C VAL A 614 10.71 -0.67 6.15
N ALA A 615 10.51 0.44 5.43
CA ALA A 615 10.06 0.43 4.05
C ALA A 615 11.29 0.53 3.12
N MET A 616 11.40 -0.34 2.12
CA MET A 616 12.49 -0.32 1.13
C MET A 616 11.95 -0.08 -0.26
N THR A 617 12.58 0.81 -1.04
CA THR A 617 12.23 1.00 -2.45
C THR A 617 13.31 0.48 -3.38
N GLY A 618 12.90 0.00 -4.55
CA GLY A 618 13.81 -0.45 -5.59
C GLY A 618 13.11 -0.65 -6.92
N ASP A 619 13.88 -0.74 -8.00
CA ASP A 619 13.37 -0.91 -9.36
C ASP A 619 14.00 -2.11 -10.09
N GLY A 620 15.14 -2.60 -9.61
CA GLY A 620 15.91 -3.63 -10.28
C GLY A 620 15.89 -5.01 -9.61
N VAL A 621 16.44 -5.97 -10.33
CA VAL A 621 16.70 -7.33 -9.82
C VAL A 621 17.58 -7.28 -8.58
N ASN A 622 18.54 -6.35 -8.56
CA ASN A 622 19.49 -6.15 -7.46
C ASN A 622 18.82 -5.68 -6.15
N ASP A 623 17.63 -5.11 -6.24
CA ASP A 623 16.86 -4.63 -5.08
C ASP A 623 15.94 -5.69 -4.49
N SER A 624 15.57 -6.68 -5.29
CA SER A 624 14.56 -7.68 -4.94
C SER A 624 14.83 -8.41 -3.62
N PRO A 625 16.07 -8.80 -3.27
CA PRO A 625 16.35 -9.39 -1.97
C PRO A 625 16.09 -8.43 -0.81
N ALA A 626 16.43 -7.15 -0.97
CA ALA A 626 16.18 -6.13 0.05
C ALA A 626 14.69 -5.77 0.16
N LEU A 627 13.98 -5.69 -0.97
CA LEU A 627 12.52 -5.49 -1.02
C LEU A 627 11.79 -6.60 -0.26
N LYS A 628 12.20 -7.85 -0.46
CA LYS A 628 11.59 -9.01 0.22
C LYS A 628 11.95 -9.09 1.71
N THR A 629 13.12 -8.59 2.10
CA THR A 629 13.59 -8.61 3.50
C THR A 629 12.97 -7.49 4.34
N ALA A 630 12.66 -6.35 3.73
CA ALA A 630 12.04 -5.22 4.42
C ALA A 630 10.66 -5.60 4.98
N ASP A 631 10.20 -4.84 6.00
CA ASP A 631 8.83 -4.98 6.50
C ASP A 631 7.82 -4.61 5.41
N ILE A 632 8.20 -3.66 4.52
CA ILE A 632 7.45 -3.29 3.32
C ILE A 632 8.41 -3.10 2.14
N GLY A 633 8.26 -3.90 1.11
CA GLY A 633 8.89 -3.66 -0.19
C GLY A 633 8.01 -2.76 -1.07
N CYS A 634 8.60 -1.72 -1.67
CA CYS A 634 7.93 -0.80 -2.59
C CYS A 634 8.65 -0.81 -3.94
N ALA A 635 8.06 -1.39 -4.98
CA ALA A 635 8.65 -1.42 -6.32
C ALA A 635 8.16 -0.25 -7.19
N MET A 636 9.00 0.18 -8.14
CA MET A 636 8.62 1.13 -9.18
C MET A 636 7.70 0.45 -10.20
N GLY A 637 6.68 1.17 -10.67
CA GLY A 637 5.66 0.61 -11.56
C GLY A 637 6.01 0.72 -13.03
N LYS A 638 6.66 1.83 -13.46
CA LYS A 638 7.03 2.08 -14.85
C LYS A 638 8.40 1.52 -15.18
N VAL A 639 9.44 1.94 -14.41
CA VAL A 639 10.83 1.54 -14.65
C VAL A 639 11.18 0.23 -13.95
N GLY A 640 10.38 -0.20 -12.97
CA GLY A 640 10.66 -1.40 -12.19
C GLY A 640 10.52 -2.68 -13.00
N THR A 641 11.52 -3.58 -12.84
CA THR A 641 11.45 -4.93 -13.39
C THR A 641 10.32 -5.74 -12.76
N GLU A 642 9.79 -6.72 -13.48
CA GLU A 642 8.72 -7.59 -12.94
C GLU A 642 9.16 -8.33 -11.66
N VAL A 643 10.45 -8.63 -11.56
CA VAL A 643 11.10 -9.18 -10.37
C VAL A 643 10.95 -8.29 -9.15
N ALA A 644 11.30 -7.02 -9.30
CA ALA A 644 11.17 -6.05 -8.22
C ALA A 644 9.70 -5.91 -7.81
N LYS A 645 8.79 -5.86 -8.81
CA LYS A 645 7.35 -5.81 -8.57
C LYS A 645 6.83 -7.07 -7.86
N GLU A 646 7.37 -8.26 -8.19
CA GLU A 646 6.96 -9.51 -7.53
C GLU A 646 7.47 -9.58 -6.09
N ALA A 647 8.70 -9.17 -5.84
CA ALA A 647 9.28 -9.13 -4.49
C ALA A 647 8.60 -8.12 -3.56
N ALA A 648 7.97 -7.09 -4.12
CA ALA A 648 7.39 -5.98 -3.37
C ALA A 648 5.96 -6.25 -2.89
N ASP A 649 5.58 -5.57 -1.80
CA ASP A 649 4.23 -5.54 -1.24
C ASP A 649 3.38 -4.41 -1.81
N VAL A 650 4.04 -3.34 -2.30
CA VAL A 650 3.42 -2.13 -2.87
C VAL A 650 4.10 -1.78 -4.20
N ILE A 651 3.31 -1.40 -5.19
CA ILE A 651 3.80 -0.92 -6.50
C ILE A 651 3.42 0.55 -6.67
N LEU A 652 4.41 1.39 -6.97
CA LEU A 652 4.26 2.83 -7.17
C LEU A 652 4.12 3.13 -8.67
N THR A 653 2.89 3.34 -9.15
CA THR A 653 2.61 3.46 -10.59
C THR A 653 3.16 4.73 -11.24
N ASP A 654 3.62 5.69 -10.46
CA ASP A 654 4.22 6.96 -10.90
C ASP A 654 5.74 7.05 -10.64
N ASP A 655 6.34 6.02 -10.08
CA ASP A 655 7.77 5.94 -9.73
C ASP A 655 8.25 7.09 -8.82
N ASN A 656 7.40 7.55 -7.90
CA ASN A 656 7.67 8.76 -7.12
C ASN A 656 7.77 8.47 -5.62
N PHE A 657 8.87 8.92 -5.00
CA PHE A 657 9.06 8.84 -3.55
C PHE A 657 7.93 9.52 -2.76
N ALA A 658 7.37 10.62 -3.25
CA ALA A 658 6.27 11.33 -2.59
C ALA A 658 5.01 10.46 -2.44
N THR A 659 4.80 9.51 -3.35
CA THR A 659 3.70 8.55 -3.31
C THR A 659 3.81 7.60 -2.14
N ILE A 660 5.03 7.18 -1.75
CA ILE A 660 5.25 6.36 -0.55
C ILE A 660 4.80 7.14 0.69
N VAL A 661 5.21 8.39 0.79
CA VAL A 661 4.84 9.25 1.94
C VAL A 661 3.33 9.48 2.01
N SER A 662 2.68 9.63 0.86
CA SER A 662 1.21 9.70 0.77
C SER A 662 0.54 8.38 1.16
N ALA A 663 1.14 7.24 0.82
CA ALA A 663 0.67 5.93 1.21
C ALA A 663 0.87 5.66 2.70
N VAL A 664 1.97 6.12 3.31
CA VAL A 664 2.16 6.11 4.78
C VAL A 664 1.08 6.93 5.48
N GLU A 665 0.77 8.13 4.98
CA GLU A 665 -0.31 8.96 5.52
C GLU A 665 -1.67 8.24 5.47
N GLU A 666 -2.00 7.60 4.35
CA GLU A 666 -3.22 6.80 4.23
C GLU A 666 -3.20 5.56 5.14
N GLY A 667 -2.07 4.88 5.26
CA GLY A 667 -1.90 3.76 6.20
C GLY A 667 -2.17 4.19 7.65
N ARG A 668 -1.61 5.33 8.09
CA ARG A 668 -1.90 5.90 9.41
C ARG A 668 -3.38 6.25 9.59
N ARG A 669 -4.01 6.82 8.57
CA ARG A 669 -5.45 7.14 8.59
C ARG A 669 -6.30 5.88 8.73
N ILE A 670 -5.98 4.83 7.99
CA ILE A 670 -6.69 3.55 8.04
C ILE A 670 -6.58 2.94 9.43
N TYR A 671 -5.35 2.89 9.97
CA TYR A 671 -5.11 2.38 11.32
C TYR A 671 -5.87 3.18 12.39
N ASP A 672 -5.84 4.52 12.32
CA ASP A 672 -6.62 5.37 13.23
C ASP A 672 -8.13 5.09 13.14
N ASN A 673 -8.66 4.93 11.92
CA ASN A 673 -10.08 4.67 11.74
C ASN A 673 -10.47 3.29 12.30
N ILE A 674 -9.61 2.27 12.16
CA ILE A 674 -9.82 0.97 12.80
C ILE A 674 -9.84 1.12 14.33
N LEU A 675 -8.92 1.89 14.89
CA LEU A 675 -8.88 2.14 16.32
C LEU A 675 -10.11 2.92 16.83
N LYS A 676 -10.65 3.85 16.03
CA LYS A 676 -11.92 4.54 16.33
C LYS A 676 -13.09 3.56 16.34
N VAL A 677 -13.18 2.64 15.37
CA VAL A 677 -14.21 1.59 15.32
C VAL A 677 -14.13 0.70 16.58
N ILE A 678 -12.92 0.25 16.92
CA ILE A 678 -12.69 -0.58 18.12
C ILE A 678 -13.12 0.18 19.38
N GLN A 679 -12.70 1.44 19.53
CA GLN A 679 -13.07 2.27 20.69
C GLN A 679 -14.58 2.46 20.77
N PHE A 680 -15.27 2.72 19.65
CA PHE A 680 -16.70 2.90 19.56
C PHE A 680 -17.45 1.64 20.02
N LEU A 681 -17.25 0.52 19.33
CA LEU A 681 -17.94 -0.72 19.61
C LEU A 681 -17.70 -1.20 21.04
N LEU A 682 -16.45 -1.16 21.52
CA LEU A 682 -16.14 -1.59 22.88
C LEU A 682 -16.69 -0.66 23.96
N SER A 683 -16.77 0.66 23.72
CA SER A 683 -17.38 1.55 24.70
C SER A 683 -18.90 1.36 24.81
N CYS A 684 -19.60 1.10 23.69
CA CYS A 684 -21.02 0.75 23.66
C CYS A 684 -21.27 -0.56 24.44
N ASN A 685 -20.57 -1.64 24.09
CA ASN A 685 -20.74 -2.92 24.76
C ASN A 685 -20.41 -2.87 26.27
N VAL A 686 -19.39 -2.11 26.68
CA VAL A 686 -19.09 -1.88 28.11
C VAL A 686 -20.23 -1.13 28.78
N GLY A 687 -20.89 -0.18 28.09
CA GLY A 687 -22.08 0.51 28.59
C GLY A 687 -23.24 -0.42 28.83
N GLU A 688 -23.53 -1.30 27.86
CA GLU A 688 -24.59 -2.33 27.97
C GLU A 688 -24.33 -3.29 29.15
N VAL A 689 -23.11 -3.78 29.27
CA VAL A 689 -22.70 -4.66 30.38
C VAL A 689 -22.90 -3.99 31.74
N ILE A 690 -22.43 -2.73 31.86
CA ILE A 690 -22.51 -1.99 33.12
C ILE A 690 -23.95 -1.75 33.51
N VAL A 691 -24.82 -1.36 32.58
CA VAL A 691 -26.24 -1.11 32.94
C VAL A 691 -26.94 -2.40 33.38
N LEU A 692 -26.70 -3.53 32.70
CA LEU A 692 -27.29 -4.82 33.08
C LEU A 692 -26.76 -5.32 34.43
N LEU A 693 -25.45 -5.20 34.64
CA LEU A 693 -24.80 -5.60 35.91
C LEU A 693 -25.34 -4.78 37.09
N LEU A 694 -25.35 -3.45 36.96
CA LEU A 694 -25.83 -2.58 38.04
C LEU A 694 -27.32 -2.78 38.33
N ALA A 695 -28.16 -2.90 37.31
CA ALA A 695 -29.56 -3.14 37.48
C ALA A 695 -29.84 -4.48 38.17
N THR A 696 -29.12 -5.54 37.82
CA THR A 696 -29.28 -6.85 38.48
C THR A 696 -28.76 -6.80 39.93
N LEU A 697 -27.62 -6.15 40.16
CA LEU A 697 -27.05 -6.04 41.52
C LEU A 697 -27.92 -5.23 42.47
N PHE A 698 -28.53 -4.14 41.99
CA PHE A 698 -29.35 -3.23 42.78
C PHE A 698 -30.85 -3.48 42.62
N ALA A 699 -31.27 -4.56 41.96
CA ALA A 699 -32.69 -4.87 41.76
C ALA A 699 -33.56 -4.84 43.05
N PRO A 700 -33.10 -5.40 44.21
CA PRO A 700 -33.86 -5.33 45.44
C PRO A 700 -34.05 -3.89 45.95
N GLN A 701 -32.99 -3.06 45.85
CA GLN A 701 -33.06 -1.66 46.26
C GLN A 701 -33.94 -0.82 45.35
N ILE A 702 -33.90 -1.08 44.05
CA ILE A 702 -34.77 -0.46 43.05
C ILE A 702 -36.21 -0.80 43.35
N GLY A 703 -36.54 -2.07 43.59
CA GLY A 703 -37.88 -2.51 43.99
C GLY A 703 -38.38 -1.76 45.22
N GLN A 704 -37.57 -1.65 46.25
CA GLN A 704 -37.89 -0.94 47.49
C GLN A 704 -38.11 0.58 47.25
N TRP A 705 -37.27 1.23 46.45
CA TRP A 705 -37.31 2.67 46.20
C TRP A 705 -38.54 3.07 45.37
N PHE A 706 -38.94 2.24 44.43
CA PHE A 706 -40.05 2.56 43.49
C PHE A 706 -41.35 1.78 43.75
N GLY A 707 -41.38 0.98 44.82
CA GLY A 707 -42.56 0.25 45.24
C GLY A 707 -42.97 -0.86 44.24
N ILE A 708 -41.96 -1.57 43.71
CA ILE A 708 -42.17 -2.75 42.83
C ILE A 708 -42.06 -3.98 43.71
N SER A 709 -43.19 -4.71 43.81
CA SER A 709 -43.29 -5.86 44.70
C SER A 709 -42.57 -7.09 44.16
N ASP A 710 -42.61 -7.28 42.87
CA ASP A 710 -41.93 -8.39 42.18
C ASP A 710 -40.59 -7.97 41.61
N ILE A 711 -39.51 -8.35 42.30
CA ILE A 711 -38.15 -8.04 41.93
C ILE A 711 -37.74 -8.72 40.59
N THR A 712 -38.45 -9.81 40.22
CA THR A 712 -38.15 -10.55 38.98
C THR A 712 -38.48 -9.72 37.74
N MET A 713 -39.45 -8.81 37.82
CA MET A 713 -39.82 -7.89 36.75
C MET A 713 -38.79 -6.78 36.50
N ILE A 714 -37.85 -6.56 37.42
CA ILE A 714 -36.84 -5.49 37.26
C ILE A 714 -35.80 -5.93 36.25
N GLN A 715 -36.02 -5.53 35.00
CA GLN A 715 -35.09 -5.64 33.87
C GLN A 715 -34.99 -4.25 33.21
N VAL A 716 -33.79 -3.76 32.98
CA VAL A 716 -33.60 -2.43 32.34
C VAL A 716 -33.77 -2.50 30.83
N LEU A 717 -33.30 -3.55 30.22
CA LEU A 717 -33.33 -3.77 28.76
C LEU A 717 -33.80 -5.21 28.49
N LEU A 718 -34.65 -5.36 27.51
CA LEU A 718 -35.04 -6.68 27.00
C LEU A 718 -33.96 -7.20 26.03
N PRO A 719 -33.85 -8.53 25.83
CA PRO A 719 -32.92 -9.11 24.85
C PRO A 719 -33.05 -8.53 23.46
N ILE A 720 -34.26 -8.26 22.99
CA ILE A 720 -34.56 -7.68 21.69
C ILE A 720 -34.04 -6.24 21.57
N HIS A 721 -34.05 -5.47 22.67
CA HIS A 721 -33.50 -4.11 22.69
C HIS A 721 -32.01 -4.11 22.41
N ILE A 722 -31.25 -4.97 23.08
CA ILE A 722 -29.78 -5.12 22.94
C ILE A 722 -29.42 -5.59 21.55
N LEU A 723 -30.11 -6.63 21.06
CA LEU A 723 -29.88 -7.16 19.71
C LEU A 723 -30.13 -6.11 18.63
N TRP A 724 -31.18 -5.30 18.77
CA TRP A 724 -31.50 -4.24 17.85
C TRP A 724 -30.39 -3.13 17.84
N ILE A 725 -29.93 -2.75 19.01
CA ILE A 725 -28.90 -1.73 19.19
C ILE A 725 -27.61 -2.19 18.49
N ASN A 726 -27.08 -3.35 18.84
CA ASN A 726 -25.88 -3.90 18.27
C ASN A 726 -25.93 -4.07 16.73
N LEU A 727 -27.13 -4.48 16.24
CA LEU A 727 -27.30 -4.73 14.81
C LEU A 727 -27.48 -3.45 13.99
N VAL A 728 -28.24 -2.47 14.50
CA VAL A 728 -28.68 -1.30 13.73
C VAL A 728 -27.96 -0.02 14.15
N THR A 729 -27.91 0.26 15.46
CA THR A 729 -27.34 1.53 15.91
C THR A 729 -25.83 1.53 15.94
N ASP A 730 -25.20 0.37 16.16
CA ASP A 730 -23.74 0.27 16.24
C ASP A 730 -23.09 -0.06 14.89
N THR A 731 -23.67 -0.99 14.14
CA THR A 731 -23.02 -1.49 12.90
C THR A 731 -22.89 -0.41 11.83
N PHE A 732 -23.93 0.38 11.55
CA PHE A 732 -23.88 1.38 10.48
C PHE A 732 -22.93 2.53 10.79
N PRO A 733 -22.91 3.14 11.98
CA PRO A 733 -21.92 4.15 12.33
C PRO A 733 -20.50 3.59 12.40
N ALA A 734 -20.29 2.36 12.89
CA ALA A 734 -18.98 1.71 12.89
C ALA A 734 -18.41 1.58 11.47
N LEU A 735 -19.20 1.11 10.51
CA LEU A 735 -18.81 1.05 9.09
C LEU A 735 -18.53 2.44 8.52
N ALA A 736 -19.30 3.45 8.90
CA ALA A 736 -19.14 4.80 8.41
C ALA A 736 -17.89 5.51 8.95
N LEU A 737 -17.37 5.13 10.13
CA LEU A 737 -16.08 5.59 10.66
C LEU A 737 -14.91 5.19 9.76
N ALA A 738 -15.04 4.12 8.95
CA ALA A 738 -14.04 3.74 7.93
C ALA A 738 -13.73 4.87 6.94
N PHE A 739 -14.69 5.74 6.68
CA PHE A 739 -14.59 6.85 5.72
C PHE A 739 -14.09 8.14 6.36
N ASP A 740 -13.82 8.14 7.67
CA ASP A 740 -13.41 9.37 8.36
C ASP A 740 -12.13 9.95 7.75
N PRO A 741 -12.06 11.28 7.52
CA PRO A 741 -10.87 11.92 6.98
C PRO A 741 -9.69 11.80 7.96
N ALA A 742 -8.47 11.94 7.42
CA ALA A 742 -7.28 12.00 8.25
C ALA A 742 -7.31 13.22 9.18
N ASN A 743 -6.87 13.04 10.41
CA ASN A 743 -6.65 14.15 11.31
C ASN A 743 -5.53 15.04 10.75
N LYS A 744 -5.64 16.36 10.91
CA LYS A 744 -4.70 17.34 10.34
C LYS A 744 -3.25 17.15 10.82
N ASP A 745 -3.07 16.59 12.01
CA ASP A 745 -1.79 16.32 12.67
C ASP A 745 -1.22 14.92 12.41
N ILE A 746 -1.83 14.14 11.50
CA ILE A 746 -1.48 12.73 11.30
C ILE A 746 -0.01 12.52 10.89
N MET A 747 0.57 13.50 10.18
CA MET A 747 1.97 13.50 9.77
C MET A 747 2.86 14.42 10.64
N ASP A 748 2.34 14.93 11.76
CA ASP A 748 3.12 15.71 12.74
C ASP A 748 3.43 14.90 14.01
N ARG A 749 2.96 13.65 14.08
CA ARG A 749 3.20 12.71 15.18
C ARG A 749 4.17 11.58 14.80
N LYS A 750 4.86 11.04 15.81
CA LYS A 750 5.76 9.89 15.62
C LYS A 750 4.98 8.64 15.20
N PRO A 751 5.63 7.68 14.51
CA PRO A 751 5.03 6.39 14.18
C PRO A 751 4.68 5.58 15.43
N VAL A 752 3.70 4.70 15.30
CA VAL A 752 3.34 3.73 16.33
C VAL A 752 4.47 2.70 16.48
N LYS A 753 4.85 2.35 17.70
CA LYS A 753 5.91 1.37 17.94
C LYS A 753 5.49 -0.04 17.51
N ARG A 754 6.43 -0.84 16.99
CA ARG A 754 6.18 -2.22 16.51
C ARG A 754 5.44 -3.11 17.54
N ASN A 755 5.76 -2.94 18.82
CA ASN A 755 5.18 -3.74 19.91
C ASN A 755 4.01 -3.06 20.61
N GLU A 756 3.49 -1.95 20.08
CA GLU A 756 2.35 -1.27 20.67
C GLU A 756 1.07 -2.07 20.41
N GLY A 757 0.40 -2.44 21.51
CA GLY A 757 -0.88 -3.15 21.42
C GLY A 757 -2.04 -2.23 20.99
N ILE A 758 -3.16 -2.86 20.63
CA ILE A 758 -4.43 -2.15 20.40
C ILE A 758 -4.85 -1.40 21.68
N PHE A 759 -4.62 -1.98 22.85
CA PHE A 759 -4.92 -1.41 24.16
C PHE A 759 -3.72 -0.67 24.75
N THR A 760 -3.64 0.62 24.49
CA THR A 760 -2.81 1.53 25.28
C THR A 760 -3.53 1.92 26.57
N LYS A 761 -2.76 2.33 27.60
CA LYS A 761 -3.36 2.80 28.87
C LYS A 761 -4.41 3.89 28.66
N GLY A 762 -4.14 4.84 27.74
CA GLY A 762 -5.06 5.91 27.41
C GLY A 762 -6.31 5.43 26.71
N ARG A 763 -6.20 4.51 25.74
CA ARG A 763 -7.33 3.98 24.99
C ARG A 763 -8.23 3.11 25.88
N THR A 764 -7.62 2.24 26.70
CA THR A 764 -8.39 1.43 27.68
C THR A 764 -9.15 2.32 28.64
N PHE A 765 -8.52 3.37 29.14
CA PHE A 765 -9.22 4.33 30.00
C PHE A 765 -10.39 5.00 29.30
N ARG A 766 -10.23 5.43 28.03
CA ARG A 766 -11.32 6.02 27.25
C ARG A 766 -12.50 5.05 27.09
N ILE A 767 -12.22 3.81 26.67
CA ILE A 767 -13.25 2.77 26.52
C ILE A 767 -14.05 2.59 27.81
N ILE A 768 -13.33 2.46 28.94
CA ILE A 768 -13.98 2.21 30.25
C ILE A 768 -14.82 3.40 30.71
N TYR A 769 -14.28 4.64 30.69
CA TYR A 769 -15.06 5.79 31.19
C TYR A 769 -16.22 6.15 30.26
N GLN A 770 -16.04 5.99 28.93
CA GLN A 770 -17.10 6.22 27.96
C GLN A 770 -18.23 5.19 28.09
N GLY A 771 -17.86 3.91 28.25
CA GLY A 771 -18.85 2.87 28.55
C GLY A 771 -19.55 3.09 29.87
N LEU A 772 -18.81 3.44 30.93
CA LEU A 772 -19.41 3.77 32.24
C LEU A 772 -20.38 4.96 32.11
N MET A 773 -20.01 6.00 31.37
CA MET A 773 -20.89 7.15 31.09
C MET A 773 -22.19 6.72 30.41
N ILE A 774 -22.10 5.94 29.32
CA ILE A 774 -23.28 5.45 28.58
C ILE A 774 -24.15 4.58 29.48
N GLY A 775 -23.55 3.63 30.20
CA GLY A 775 -24.29 2.73 31.10
C GLY A 775 -24.98 3.46 32.26
N LEU A 776 -24.31 4.46 32.85
CA LEU A 776 -24.94 5.26 33.94
C LEU A 776 -26.05 6.18 33.42
N LEU A 777 -25.90 6.77 32.24
CA LEU A 777 -26.96 7.56 31.61
C LEU A 777 -28.21 6.69 31.30
N THR A 778 -27.97 5.49 30.77
CA THR A 778 -29.06 4.51 30.49
C THR A 778 -29.72 4.04 31.77
N LEU A 779 -28.97 3.74 32.82
CA LEU A 779 -29.56 3.39 34.14
C LEU A 779 -30.35 4.55 34.74
N SER A 780 -29.80 5.79 34.61
CA SER A 780 -30.54 6.98 35.09
C SER A 780 -31.87 7.17 34.37
N ALA A 781 -31.88 6.94 33.03
CA ALA A 781 -33.11 6.98 32.24
C ALA A 781 -34.17 5.96 32.75
N TYR A 782 -33.70 4.72 33.04
CA TYR A 782 -34.56 3.70 33.62
C TYR A 782 -35.17 4.14 34.96
N LEU A 783 -34.34 4.60 35.90
CA LEU A 783 -34.73 5.04 37.24
C LEU A 783 -35.66 6.25 37.18
N ILE A 784 -35.42 7.20 36.29
CA ILE A 784 -36.30 8.35 36.07
C ILE A 784 -37.67 7.86 35.57
N GLY A 785 -37.72 6.96 34.58
CA GLY A 785 -38.95 6.39 34.06
C GLY A 785 -39.79 5.66 35.15
N LEU A 786 -39.11 4.91 36.03
CA LEU A 786 -39.76 4.30 37.19
C LEU A 786 -40.35 5.35 38.13
N GLY A 787 -39.62 6.45 38.37
CA GLY A 787 -40.02 7.47 39.35
C GLY A 787 -41.12 8.43 38.88
N THR A 788 -41.15 8.74 37.60
CA THR A 788 -42.09 9.72 37.01
C THR A 788 -43.42 9.11 36.57
N THR A 789 -43.51 7.78 36.49
CA THR A 789 -44.74 7.11 36.10
C THR A 789 -45.70 6.93 37.27
N HIS A 790 -46.84 7.65 37.24
CA HIS A 790 -47.83 7.66 38.31
C HIS A 790 -49.19 7.09 37.92
N THR A 791 -49.42 6.84 36.63
CA THR A 791 -50.73 6.33 36.14
C THR A 791 -50.48 5.07 35.33
N ALA A 792 -51.32 4.07 35.52
CA ALA A 792 -51.27 2.83 34.73
C ALA A 792 -51.80 3.06 33.32
N ILE A 793 -51.17 2.39 32.35
CA ILE A 793 -51.62 2.31 30.95
C ILE A 793 -52.74 1.25 30.87
N ASP A 794 -53.72 1.46 29.96
CA ASP A 794 -54.83 0.51 29.77
C ASP A 794 -54.33 -0.91 29.52
N GLY A 795 -54.79 -1.83 30.37
CA GLY A 795 -54.45 -3.26 30.31
C GLY A 795 -53.21 -3.69 31.12
N LEU A 796 -52.48 -2.74 31.77
CA LEU A 796 -51.33 -3.02 32.61
C LEU A 796 -51.52 -2.60 34.05
N THR A 797 -50.83 -3.24 34.96
CA THR A 797 -50.72 -2.75 36.36
C THR A 797 -49.84 -1.52 36.43
N LEU A 798 -49.92 -0.75 37.52
CA LEU A 798 -49.02 0.41 37.68
C LEU A 798 -47.55 0.00 37.74
N GLU A 799 -47.22 -1.13 38.36
CA GLU A 799 -45.86 -1.67 38.44
C GLU A 799 -45.32 -2.05 37.05
N GLN A 800 -46.14 -2.76 36.25
CA GLN A 800 -45.80 -3.08 34.86
C GLN A 800 -45.61 -1.82 34.02
N THR A 801 -46.48 -0.85 34.12
CA THR A 801 -46.35 0.43 33.42
C THR A 801 -45.07 1.17 33.75
N LYS A 802 -44.71 1.25 35.07
CA LYS A 802 -43.44 1.84 35.50
C LYS A 802 -42.26 1.17 34.83
N ILE A 803 -42.23 -0.16 34.81
CA ILE A 803 -41.15 -0.95 34.25
C ILE A 803 -41.04 -0.73 32.73
N GLU A 804 -42.15 -0.83 32.00
CA GLU A 804 -42.16 -0.64 30.54
C GLU A 804 -41.76 0.79 30.12
N VAL A 805 -42.22 1.82 30.86
CA VAL A 805 -41.78 3.22 30.61
C VAL A 805 -40.31 3.38 30.90
N GLY A 806 -39.81 2.84 32.01
CA GLY A 806 -38.38 2.84 32.34
C GLY A 806 -37.53 2.14 31.28
N GLN A 807 -37.93 0.97 30.84
CA GLN A 807 -37.27 0.21 29.75
C GLN A 807 -37.26 0.98 28.45
N THR A 808 -38.37 1.63 28.09
CA THR A 808 -38.45 2.45 26.88
C THR A 808 -37.50 3.65 26.92
N MET A 809 -37.47 4.36 28.05
CA MET A 809 -36.52 5.47 28.23
C MET A 809 -35.06 4.99 28.15
N ALA A 810 -34.72 3.87 28.81
CA ALA A 810 -33.41 3.27 28.77
C ALA A 810 -33.02 2.87 27.34
N PHE A 811 -33.91 2.22 26.60
CA PHE A 811 -33.69 1.81 25.23
C PHE A 811 -33.43 2.98 24.30
N ILE A 812 -34.24 4.05 24.38
CA ILE A 812 -34.06 5.27 23.59
C ILE A 812 -32.74 5.97 23.95
N VAL A 813 -32.49 6.14 25.27
CA VAL A 813 -31.25 6.81 25.72
C VAL A 813 -30.01 6.03 25.30
N LEU A 814 -30.01 4.69 25.42
CA LEU A 814 -28.88 3.89 25.00
C LEU A 814 -28.65 4.05 23.49
N ALA A 815 -29.65 3.75 22.66
CA ALA A 815 -29.54 3.79 21.21
C ALA A 815 -29.13 5.14 20.67
N PHE A 816 -29.78 6.23 21.08
CA PHE A 816 -29.45 7.57 20.57
C PHE A 816 -28.20 8.18 21.17
N SER A 817 -27.85 7.85 22.44
CA SER A 817 -26.59 8.31 23.02
C SER A 817 -25.36 7.68 22.33
N GLU A 818 -25.45 6.43 21.87
CA GLU A 818 -24.43 5.76 21.07
C GLU A 818 -24.29 6.40 19.68
N LEU A 819 -25.42 6.66 18.99
CA LEU A 819 -25.42 7.39 17.72
C LEU A 819 -24.77 8.77 17.83
N ILE A 820 -24.98 9.47 18.94
CA ILE A 820 -24.39 10.77 19.22
C ILE A 820 -22.93 10.63 19.64
N HIS A 821 -22.61 9.60 20.43
CA HIS A 821 -21.27 9.34 20.94
C HIS A 821 -20.26 9.08 19.83
N VAL A 822 -20.68 8.56 18.68
CA VAL A 822 -19.80 8.34 17.52
C VAL A 822 -19.08 9.64 17.08
N PHE A 823 -19.72 10.82 17.23
CA PHE A 823 -19.08 12.10 16.95
C PHE A 823 -17.93 12.41 17.93
N ASN A 824 -18.04 11.97 19.19
CA ASN A 824 -16.99 12.14 20.19
C ASN A 824 -15.75 11.32 19.90
N ILE A 825 -15.91 10.15 19.25
CA ILE A 825 -14.84 9.20 18.90
C ILE A 825 -14.01 9.68 17.71
N ARG A 826 -14.58 10.50 16.81
CA ARG A 826 -13.88 10.99 15.60
C ARG A 826 -12.57 11.69 15.89
N ASP A 827 -12.53 12.45 16.98
CA ASP A 827 -11.30 13.11 17.46
C ASP A 827 -11.27 13.12 18.98
N ASN A 828 -10.30 12.42 19.57
CA ASN A 828 -10.16 12.33 21.03
C ASN A 828 -9.51 13.60 21.65
N LYS A 829 -8.86 14.45 20.83
CA LYS A 829 -8.11 15.64 21.29
C LYS A 829 -8.89 16.94 21.08
N ASN A 830 -9.45 17.10 19.90
CA ASN A 830 -10.11 18.33 19.50
C ASN A 830 -11.61 18.25 19.77
N SER A 831 -12.19 19.42 20.06
CA SER A 831 -13.64 19.57 20.19
C SER A 831 -14.34 19.17 18.90
N ILE A 832 -15.54 18.59 19.04
CA ILE A 832 -16.41 18.18 17.92
C ILE A 832 -16.73 19.37 16.99
N PHE A 833 -16.85 20.58 17.54
CA PHE A 833 -17.08 21.81 16.78
C PHE A 833 -15.87 22.22 15.93
N LYS A 834 -14.64 21.91 16.37
CA LYS A 834 -13.41 22.19 15.64
C LYS A 834 -13.12 21.13 14.59
N THR A 835 -13.44 19.87 14.87
CA THR A 835 -13.30 18.74 13.93
C THR A 835 -14.33 18.85 12.80
N GLY A 836 -15.49 19.43 13.06
CA GLY A 836 -16.59 19.63 12.13
C GLY A 836 -17.51 18.40 12.04
N ILE A 837 -18.77 18.58 12.38
CA ILE A 837 -19.78 17.52 12.37
C ILE A 837 -19.99 16.98 10.95
N LEU A 838 -20.03 17.88 9.96
CA LEU A 838 -20.30 17.56 8.55
C LEU A 838 -19.09 16.95 7.78
N GLY A 839 -17.94 16.75 8.41
CA GLY A 839 -16.70 16.33 7.75
C GLY A 839 -16.73 14.88 7.18
N ASN A 840 -17.72 14.06 7.56
CA ASN A 840 -17.93 12.71 7.06
C ASN A 840 -19.40 12.51 6.67
N GLY A 841 -19.73 12.75 5.40
CA GLY A 841 -21.09 12.62 4.88
C GLY A 841 -21.66 11.19 4.98
N VAL A 842 -20.81 10.17 4.88
CA VAL A 842 -21.24 8.76 5.03
C VAL A 842 -21.67 8.49 6.46
N LEU A 843 -20.97 9.05 7.45
CA LEU A 843 -21.31 8.91 8.85
C LEU A 843 -22.67 9.58 9.17
N ILE A 844 -22.89 10.77 8.63
CA ILE A 844 -24.19 11.45 8.80
C ILE A 844 -25.33 10.62 8.22
N LEU A 845 -25.15 10.09 7.00
CA LEU A 845 -26.14 9.22 6.37
C LEU A 845 -26.40 7.97 7.21
N ALA A 846 -25.35 7.34 7.75
CA ALA A 846 -25.48 6.16 8.60
C ALA A 846 -26.26 6.46 9.89
N ILE A 847 -25.94 7.58 10.57
CA ILE A 847 -26.65 8.02 11.79
C ILE A 847 -28.11 8.32 11.48
N LEU A 848 -28.39 9.05 10.39
CA LEU A 848 -29.76 9.34 9.99
C LEU A 848 -30.56 8.07 9.64
N ALA A 849 -29.94 7.11 8.97
CA ALA A 849 -30.57 5.83 8.66
C ALA A 849 -30.87 5.03 9.94
N SER A 850 -29.93 4.92 10.89
CA SER A 850 -30.12 4.26 12.17
C SER A 850 -31.20 4.97 13.01
N ALA A 851 -31.15 6.30 13.08
CA ALA A 851 -32.14 7.11 13.77
C ALA A 851 -33.56 6.93 13.17
N LEU A 852 -33.67 6.90 11.82
CA LEU A 852 -34.91 6.65 11.14
C LEU A 852 -35.48 5.26 11.48
N LEU A 853 -34.64 4.23 11.51
CA LEU A 853 -35.05 2.87 11.88
C LEU A 853 -35.52 2.81 13.35
N MET A 854 -34.88 3.54 14.27
CA MET A 854 -35.32 3.70 15.64
C MET A 854 -36.69 4.39 15.71
N VAL A 855 -36.89 5.49 14.97
CA VAL A 855 -38.17 6.21 14.90
C VAL A 855 -39.29 5.29 14.36
N VAL A 856 -39.01 4.47 13.35
CA VAL A 856 -39.94 3.50 12.80
C VAL A 856 -40.46 2.55 13.90
N ILE A 857 -39.58 2.03 14.79
CA ILE A 857 -40.00 1.19 15.91
C ILE A 857 -40.89 1.96 16.91
N LEU A 858 -40.54 3.21 17.20
CA LEU A 858 -41.27 4.02 18.19
C LEU A 858 -42.67 4.44 17.73
N PHE A 859 -42.91 4.52 16.41
CA PHE A 859 -44.17 5.02 15.85
C PHE A 859 -45.11 3.96 15.26
N ILE A 860 -44.59 2.80 14.81
CA ILE A 860 -45.42 1.74 14.24
C ILE A 860 -46.00 0.87 15.37
N PRO A 861 -47.36 0.80 15.56
CA PRO A 861 -47.99 0.08 16.68
C PRO A 861 -47.57 -1.39 16.79
N GLN A 862 -47.50 -2.09 15.66
CA GLN A 862 -47.10 -3.52 15.62
C GLN A 862 -45.66 -3.74 16.12
N LEU A 863 -44.76 -2.87 15.74
CA LEU A 863 -43.35 -2.94 16.19
C LEU A 863 -43.24 -2.55 17.67
N ARG A 864 -43.98 -1.54 18.13
CA ARG A 864 -44.01 -1.16 19.53
C ARG A 864 -44.42 -2.32 20.43
N THR A 865 -45.45 -3.09 20.03
CA THR A 865 -45.89 -4.27 20.79
C THR A 865 -44.77 -5.32 20.86
N ILE A 866 -44.06 -5.58 19.74
CA ILE A 866 -42.94 -6.53 19.68
C ILE A 866 -41.79 -6.11 20.61
N PHE A 867 -41.48 -4.82 20.66
CA PHE A 867 -40.39 -4.27 21.48
C PHE A 867 -40.83 -3.87 22.89
N SER A 868 -42.14 -4.11 23.28
CA SER A 868 -42.72 -3.70 24.58
C SER A 868 -42.51 -2.21 24.88
N ILE A 869 -42.78 -1.34 23.88
CA ILE A 869 -42.58 0.11 23.96
C ILE A 869 -43.93 0.81 24.13
N PRO A 870 -44.32 1.30 25.34
CA PRO A 870 -45.50 2.16 25.54
C PRO A 870 -45.28 3.57 24.96
N ILE A 871 -46.39 4.35 24.87
CA ILE A 871 -46.31 5.77 24.54
C ILE A 871 -45.75 6.51 25.75
N LEU A 872 -44.60 7.19 25.57
CA LEU A 872 -44.00 7.98 26.64
C LEU A 872 -44.86 9.22 26.97
N PRO A 873 -45.08 9.54 28.25
CA PRO A 873 -45.62 10.83 28.67
C PRO A 873 -44.70 12.00 28.20
N SER A 874 -45.30 13.20 28.00
CA SER A 874 -44.57 14.38 27.49
C SER A 874 -43.36 14.77 28.33
N ASP A 875 -43.45 14.65 29.64
CA ASP A 875 -42.38 15.00 30.56
C ASP A 875 -41.18 14.08 30.44
N ASN A 876 -41.42 12.78 30.28
CA ASN A 876 -40.40 11.78 30.05
C ASN A 876 -39.69 11.95 28.72
N ILE A 877 -40.32 12.54 27.70
CA ILE A 877 -39.67 12.84 26.41
C ILE A 877 -38.59 13.90 26.60
N ILE A 878 -38.85 14.96 27.37
CA ILE A 878 -37.87 16.03 27.64
C ILE A 878 -36.65 15.48 28.37
N GLU A 879 -36.90 14.69 29.44
CA GLU A 879 -35.84 14.06 30.24
C GLU A 879 -34.97 13.11 29.34
N THR A 880 -35.63 12.31 28.51
CA THR A 880 -34.94 11.42 27.54
C THR A 880 -34.04 12.21 26.59
N ILE A 881 -34.50 13.31 26.02
CA ILE A 881 -33.72 14.16 25.10
C ILE A 881 -32.48 14.75 25.81
N VAL A 882 -32.64 15.22 27.06
CA VAL A 882 -31.53 15.76 27.84
C VAL A 882 -30.47 14.69 28.08
N LEU A 883 -30.87 13.48 28.45
CA LEU A 883 -29.93 12.37 28.68
C LEU A 883 -29.24 11.93 27.39
N VAL A 884 -29.96 11.88 26.26
CA VAL A 884 -29.43 11.55 24.93
C VAL A 884 -28.32 12.53 24.50
N LEU A 885 -28.43 13.82 24.81
CA LEU A 885 -27.42 14.85 24.45
C LEU A 885 -26.25 14.93 25.44
N SER A 886 -26.40 14.37 26.64
CA SER A 886 -25.39 14.43 27.71
C SER A 886 -24.03 13.87 27.33
N PRO A 887 -23.84 12.81 26.51
CA PRO A 887 -22.53 12.32 26.12
C PRO A 887 -21.66 13.35 25.41
N ILE A 888 -22.23 14.25 24.60
CA ILE A 888 -21.47 15.32 23.96
C ILE A 888 -20.90 16.25 25.04
N VAL A 889 -21.76 16.71 25.96
CA VAL A 889 -21.36 17.67 26.98
C VAL A 889 -20.29 17.09 27.90
N ILE A 890 -20.48 15.86 28.36
CA ILE A 890 -19.53 15.19 29.27
C ILE A 890 -18.18 15.00 28.60
N VAL A 891 -18.15 14.47 27.36
CA VAL A 891 -16.89 14.23 26.65
C VAL A 891 -16.19 15.53 26.26
N GLU A 892 -16.92 16.58 25.87
CA GLU A 892 -16.34 17.89 25.58
C GLU A 892 -15.70 18.51 26.85
N ILE A 893 -16.33 18.36 28.01
CA ILE A 893 -15.73 18.76 29.30
C ILE A 893 -14.45 17.96 29.57
N MET A 894 -14.44 16.66 29.36
CA MET A 894 -13.25 15.81 29.54
C MET A 894 -12.12 16.18 28.57
N LYS A 895 -12.45 16.57 27.33
CA LYS A 895 -11.47 17.10 26.36
C LYS A 895 -10.89 18.45 26.82
N LEU A 896 -11.73 19.34 27.35
CA LEU A 896 -11.31 20.65 27.86
C LEU A 896 -10.25 20.50 28.96
N PHE A 897 -10.46 19.58 29.89
CA PHE A 897 -9.50 19.27 30.97
C PHE A 897 -8.31 18.40 30.50
N LYS A 898 -8.19 18.09 29.20
CA LYS A 898 -7.14 17.25 28.60
C LYS A 898 -7.03 15.83 29.21
N VAL A 899 -8.06 15.36 29.87
CA VAL A 899 -8.06 14.03 30.51
C VAL A 899 -7.88 12.92 29.47
N ASN A 900 -8.36 13.16 28.24
CA ASN A 900 -8.25 12.22 27.12
C ASN A 900 -6.82 12.12 26.54
N THR A 901 -5.94 13.09 26.78
CA THR A 901 -4.63 13.17 26.11
C THR A 901 -3.44 12.89 27.04
N THR A 902 -3.59 13.11 28.34
CA THR A 902 -2.50 12.99 29.34
C THR A 902 -2.00 11.58 29.57
N ARG A 903 -2.64 10.57 29.01
CA ARG A 903 -2.27 9.15 29.16
C ARG A 903 -1.77 8.48 27.85
N ASP A 904 -1.76 9.23 26.74
CA ASP A 904 -1.21 8.77 25.44
C ASP A 904 0.24 9.23 25.22
N GLU A 905 0.74 10.15 26.07
CA GLU A 905 2.13 10.59 26.16
C GLU A 905 2.88 9.77 27.24
#